data_881d7f574a53f3a8d0d2d3ff677dfa7f
#
_entry.id   881d7f574a53f3a8d0d2d3ff677dfa7f
#
_cell.length_a   1.000
_cell.length_b   1.000
_cell.length_c   1.000
_cell.angle_alpha   90.00
_cell.angle_beta   90.00
_cell.angle_gamma   90.00
#
_symmetry.space_group_name_H-M   'P 1'
#
loop_
_entity.id
_entity.type
_entity.pdbx_description
1 polymer ?
#
loop_
_entity_poly.entity_id
_entity_poly.type
_entity_poly.pdbx_seq_one_letter_code
_entity_poly.pdbx_strand_id
1 'polypeptide(L)'
;MIKLVKVNKYFNRRKRNQMHIINNTSLELGDNGLVAILGSSGSGKTTLLNAIGGLDKVNSGKIYINGKKITHKRAYTVDKIRNLNMGYIFQDYKLLENMSVYDNVALSLKMIGIKNKKEIQKRVNYVLEAVKMYRYRNRPAKMLSGGEKQRVAIARALVKNPSIVIADEPTGNLDSKNSLQVMNIIKAISKEKLVILVTHEVDLANFYASRIIELQDGKIVKDYENEPKESLEYRLDNKLYLKDFENINNIDKDDINVNIYSDNKQDKINIKLAIKDGNIYIQSENKVEVVDENSSIELVDDHYKKIDKSIYDEEKYNLENISDKKYKAKYKSIYGIAKSIITGFKRISNYTILKKLLLLGFFASSMFVVYAICSIYGALDVRDIDFMQIDRNYLQVENTTISVDDFLKYEQEPGIDYILHGSGGVVFTLNNKDYYQTATRPAMVNGYLVGIDTITADNLIKGRMPENEYEIVVDKRVVQSVTSDMGMAGSLGIKTDEDLLGRSLTIKNLKDFKIVGIADTEAESIFVNKSMFVNIIANATGTNNVNDWFTSIYKEETTDSEVMDYNLFLDDITLTKGRLPENDYEVIVNQINKDTMKLNKPIKAQVNGEELVVVGYYDSQADLQAYLVNNNTVKYNVINKQNSMTIYAKDKSQVMNKFKDEYRLNIIDRYEKDRSDYLEYKKDSVKSAIILASIILAISLVEIYLMMRASFLSRIKEIGVFRAIGVKKSDIYRMFLGEIIAITVFGSVPGIALMTYILASITKIQSASRLFIVNFQTIGLSVLIIFGVNILVGLLPLFKILRKRPARILARHDVE
;
A
#
# COMPACT_ATOMS: atom_id res chain seq x y z
N MET A 1 36.41 35.69 15.10
CA MET A 1 35.50 34.89 14.26
C MET A 1 34.60 33.95 15.07
N ILE A 2 35.09 33.24 16.07
CA ILE A 2 34.32 32.36 16.95
C ILE A 2 34.35 32.87 18.36
N LYS A 3 33.19 32.95 19.06
CA LYS A 3 33.11 33.37 20.46
C LYS A 3 32.22 32.43 21.26
N LEU A 4 32.73 31.87 22.33
CA LEU A 4 32.05 31.08 23.33
C LEU A 4 31.90 31.91 24.60
N VAL A 5 30.71 31.85 25.21
CA VAL A 5 30.44 32.58 26.46
C VAL A 5 29.77 31.62 27.45
N LYS A 6 30.45 31.24 28.49
CA LYS A 6 30.01 30.40 29.62
C LYS A 6 29.28 29.12 29.12
N VAL A 7 29.91 28.39 28.20
CA VAL A 7 29.33 27.22 27.57
C VAL A 7 29.43 26.04 28.51
N ASN A 8 28.28 25.31 28.67
CA ASN A 8 28.20 24.11 29.48
C ASN A 8 27.57 22.99 28.70
N LYS A 9 28.12 21.80 28.85
CA LYS A 9 27.60 20.54 28.25
C LYS A 9 27.64 19.41 29.25
N TYR A 10 26.47 18.73 29.41
CA TYR A 10 26.35 17.55 30.26
C TYR A 10 25.95 16.37 29.42
N PHE A 11 26.53 15.19 29.71
CA PHE A 11 25.96 13.89 29.27
C PHE A 11 25.14 13.31 30.42
N ASN A 12 24.13 12.52 30.08
CA ASN A 12 23.22 11.90 31.05
C ASN A 12 22.65 12.91 32.11
N ARG A 13 22.34 14.13 31.67
CA ARG A 13 21.84 15.16 32.57
C ARG A 13 20.65 14.67 33.38
N ARG A 14 20.64 14.94 34.69
CA ARG A 14 19.62 14.52 35.65
C ARG A 14 19.56 13.00 35.88
N LYS A 15 20.59 12.24 35.51
CA LYS A 15 20.74 10.83 35.84
C LYS A 15 21.88 10.66 36.85
N ARG A 16 21.90 9.51 37.52
CA ARG A 16 22.94 9.20 38.56
C ARG A 16 24.37 9.22 37.99
N ASN A 17 24.53 8.94 36.69
CA ASN A 17 25.81 8.97 35.96
C ASN A 17 25.97 10.26 35.10
N GLN A 18 25.55 11.39 35.60
CA GLN A 18 25.73 12.67 34.91
C GLN A 18 27.22 13.04 34.86
N MET A 19 27.68 13.44 33.67
CA MET A 19 29.06 13.89 33.41
C MET A 19 29.02 15.32 32.87
N HIS A 20 29.87 16.23 33.43
CA HIS A 20 30.01 17.60 32.99
C HIS A 20 31.20 17.71 32.04
N ILE A 21 31.00 17.63 30.73
CA ILE A 21 32.01 17.46 29.69
C ILE A 21 32.59 18.80 29.19
N ILE A 22 31.78 19.86 29.14
CA ILE A 22 32.23 21.24 28.89
C ILE A 22 31.76 22.04 30.06
N ASN A 23 32.71 22.66 30.79
CA ASN A 23 32.47 23.25 32.08
C ASN A 23 32.76 24.76 32.05
N ASN A 24 31.75 25.57 31.91
CA ASN A 24 31.76 27.04 31.94
C ASN A 24 32.82 27.65 30.99
N THR A 25 33.02 27.04 29.82
CA THR A 25 34.10 27.41 28.89
C THR A 25 33.76 28.69 28.15
N SER A 26 34.67 29.68 28.21
CA SER A 26 34.64 30.89 27.41
C SER A 26 35.92 30.97 26.58
N LEU A 27 35.79 31.33 25.31
CA LEU A 27 36.91 31.34 24.35
C LEU A 27 36.58 32.29 23.19
N GLU A 28 37.60 33.03 22.76
CA GLU A 28 37.49 33.89 21.57
C GLU A 28 38.62 33.55 20.60
N LEU A 29 38.27 33.26 19.33
CA LEU A 29 39.21 32.91 18.28
C LEU A 29 39.14 33.94 17.14
N GLY A 30 40.31 34.32 16.63
CA GLY A 30 40.49 35.26 15.53
C GLY A 30 40.01 34.77 14.17
N ASP A 31 40.46 35.44 13.12
CA ASP A 31 39.98 35.20 11.74
C ASP A 31 40.90 34.29 10.94
N ASN A 32 42.15 34.10 11.33
CA ASN A 32 43.13 33.18 10.71
C ASN A 32 44.05 32.59 11.79
N GLY A 33 44.92 31.72 11.36
CA GLY A 33 45.89 31.04 12.21
C GLY A 33 45.52 29.58 12.54
N LEU A 34 46.51 28.85 13.03
CA LEU A 34 46.34 27.47 13.49
C LEU A 34 46.27 27.46 15.01
N VAL A 35 45.10 27.18 15.55
CA VAL A 35 44.84 27.02 16.97
C VAL A 35 44.78 25.56 17.34
N ALA A 36 45.72 25.07 18.16
CA ALA A 36 45.71 23.72 18.67
C ALA A 36 45.02 23.63 20.03
N ILE A 37 44.09 22.64 20.17
CA ILE A 37 43.47 22.28 21.43
C ILE A 37 44.07 20.94 21.89
N LEU A 38 44.88 21.00 22.96
CA LEU A 38 45.55 19.89 23.59
C LEU A 38 44.79 19.38 24.81
N GLY A 39 45.00 18.15 25.20
CA GLY A 39 44.48 17.53 26.42
C GLY A 39 44.46 16.02 26.38
N SER A 40 44.31 15.37 27.50
CA SER A 40 44.26 13.92 27.63
C SER A 40 43.03 13.36 26.96
N SER A 41 43.03 12.03 26.66
CA SER A 41 41.79 11.37 26.19
C SER A 41 40.68 11.54 27.22
N GLY A 42 39.47 11.82 26.76
CA GLY A 42 38.31 12.09 27.64
C GLY A 42 38.18 13.54 28.19
N SER A 43 39.14 14.44 27.98
CA SER A 43 39.07 15.83 28.47
C SER A 43 37.95 16.69 27.86
N GLY A 44 37.23 16.20 26.85
CA GLY A 44 36.11 16.91 26.21
C GLY A 44 36.41 17.63 24.91
N LYS A 45 37.61 17.45 24.33
CA LYS A 45 38.09 18.10 23.07
C LYS A 45 37.13 17.93 21.89
N THR A 46 36.84 16.70 21.49
CA THR A 46 35.89 16.40 20.41
C THR A 46 34.47 16.89 20.69
N THR A 47 34.05 16.88 21.99
CA THR A 47 32.75 17.41 22.37
C THR A 47 32.70 18.95 22.22
N LEU A 48 33.78 19.63 22.56
CA LEU A 48 33.91 21.08 22.35
C LEU A 48 33.90 21.44 20.86
N LEU A 49 34.67 20.72 20.04
CA LEU A 49 34.65 20.85 18.59
C LEU A 49 33.27 20.61 17.98
N ASN A 50 32.57 19.56 18.42
CA ASN A 50 31.21 19.27 17.96
C ASN A 50 30.21 20.36 18.34
N ALA A 51 30.43 21.02 19.49
CA ALA A 51 29.61 22.17 19.92
C ALA A 51 29.90 23.42 19.06
N ILE A 52 31.17 23.73 18.81
CA ILE A 52 31.61 24.81 17.92
C ILE A 52 31.09 24.56 16.50
N GLY A 53 31.31 23.37 15.98
CA GLY A 53 30.86 22.97 14.64
C GLY A 53 29.34 22.84 14.50
N GLY A 54 28.56 23.00 15.57
CA GLY A 54 27.10 22.86 15.55
C GLY A 54 26.59 21.46 15.25
N LEU A 55 27.43 20.43 15.46
CA LEU A 55 27.06 19.02 15.32
C LEU A 55 26.31 18.50 16.54
N ASP A 56 26.54 19.09 17.72
CA ASP A 56 25.80 18.82 18.95
C ASP A 56 25.30 20.13 19.61
N LYS A 57 24.38 20.00 20.57
CA LYS A 57 23.84 21.11 21.35
C LYS A 57 24.57 21.22 22.67
N VAL A 58 24.79 22.47 23.13
CA VAL A 58 25.18 22.75 24.49
C VAL A 58 23.95 22.93 25.40
N ASN A 59 24.10 22.72 26.68
CA ASN A 59 23.03 22.83 27.67
C ASN A 59 22.77 24.29 28.09
N SER A 60 23.83 25.08 28.25
CA SER A 60 23.75 26.52 28.54
C SER A 60 24.91 27.27 27.90
N GLY A 61 24.91 28.59 27.98
CA GLY A 61 25.91 29.45 27.35
C GLY A 61 25.56 29.84 25.91
N LYS A 62 26.46 30.63 25.30
CA LYS A 62 26.26 31.19 23.96
C LYS A 62 27.47 30.87 23.08
N ILE A 63 27.21 30.45 21.81
CA ILE A 63 28.24 30.26 20.78
C ILE A 63 27.88 31.15 19.60
N TYR A 64 28.84 31.95 19.16
CA TYR A 64 28.73 32.85 18.02
C TYR A 64 29.75 32.42 16.95
N ILE A 65 29.35 32.49 15.68
CA ILE A 65 30.18 32.22 14.51
C ILE A 65 29.96 33.36 13.53
N ASN A 66 31.03 34.09 13.19
CA ASN A 66 30.93 35.29 12.35
C ASN A 66 29.85 36.27 12.86
N GLY A 67 29.78 36.50 14.19
CA GLY A 67 28.80 37.36 14.87
C GLY A 67 27.38 36.73 15.00
N LYS A 68 27.11 35.57 14.40
CA LYS A 68 25.80 34.96 14.42
C LYS A 68 25.70 33.90 15.53
N LYS A 69 24.73 34.04 16.44
CA LYS A 69 24.48 33.06 17.50
C LYS A 69 23.94 31.76 16.92
N ILE A 70 24.52 30.61 17.31
CA ILE A 70 24.09 29.27 16.89
C ILE A 70 23.38 28.48 18.00
N THR A 71 23.60 28.83 19.26
CA THR A 71 22.98 28.17 20.43
C THR A 71 21.49 28.39 20.46
N HIS A 72 20.72 27.34 20.78
CA HIS A 72 19.25 27.31 20.85
C HIS A 72 18.51 27.68 19.53
N LYS A 73 19.20 27.70 18.39
CA LYS A 73 18.58 27.93 17.08
C LYS A 73 18.03 26.66 16.47
N ARG A 74 17.08 26.80 15.51
CA ARG A 74 16.55 25.70 14.72
C ARG A 74 17.66 24.98 13.97
N ALA A 75 17.54 23.66 13.83
CA ALA A 75 18.57 22.85 13.14
C ALA A 75 18.93 23.36 11.75
N TYR A 76 17.94 23.80 10.98
CA TYR A 76 18.17 24.38 9.64
C TYR A 76 19.12 25.60 9.67
N THR A 77 18.97 26.51 10.65
CA THR A 77 19.82 27.68 10.78
C THR A 77 21.26 27.31 11.12
N VAL A 78 21.44 26.36 12.06
CA VAL A 78 22.76 25.85 12.44
C VAL A 78 23.42 25.13 11.26
N ASP A 79 22.67 24.23 10.59
CA ASP A 79 23.15 23.51 9.41
C ASP A 79 23.56 24.47 8.27
N LYS A 80 22.79 25.57 8.07
CA LYS A 80 23.11 26.61 7.09
C LYS A 80 24.43 27.33 7.42
N ILE A 81 24.61 27.76 8.69
CA ILE A 81 25.84 28.45 9.13
C ILE A 81 27.04 27.52 8.97
N ARG A 82 26.93 26.27 9.47
CA ARG A 82 28.01 25.27 9.35
C ARG A 82 28.39 25.02 7.90
N ASN A 83 27.39 24.79 7.05
CA ASN A 83 27.65 24.43 5.65
C ASN A 83 28.35 25.56 4.88
N LEU A 84 27.98 26.82 5.10
CA LEU A 84 28.50 27.95 4.36
C LEU A 84 29.87 28.45 4.90
N ASN A 85 30.17 28.26 6.21
CA ASN A 85 31.34 28.87 6.81
C ASN A 85 32.39 27.85 7.27
N MET A 86 32.05 26.55 7.43
CA MET A 86 32.94 25.59 8.06
C MET A 86 33.28 24.41 7.17
N GLY A 87 34.57 24.03 7.11
CA GLY A 87 35.05 22.73 6.69
C GLY A 87 35.29 21.85 7.90
N TYR A 88 34.89 20.57 7.88
CA TYR A 88 35.10 19.66 8.98
C TYR A 88 35.89 18.44 8.51
N ILE A 89 37.01 18.18 9.18
CA ILE A 89 37.89 17.03 8.98
C ILE A 89 37.71 16.15 10.19
N PHE A 90 37.15 14.97 10.01
CA PHE A 90 36.83 14.01 11.07
C PHE A 90 37.98 13.02 11.27
N GLN A 91 38.18 12.54 12.48
CA GLN A 91 39.15 11.51 12.85
C GLN A 91 38.98 10.23 11.98
N ASP A 92 37.74 9.74 11.81
CA ASP A 92 37.42 8.54 10.97
C ASP A 92 37.07 8.93 9.52
N TYR A 93 37.60 9.97 8.97
CA TYR A 93 37.39 10.46 7.59
C TYR A 93 35.94 10.77 7.23
N LYS A 94 35.01 9.95 7.66
CA LYS A 94 33.54 9.99 7.40
C LYS A 94 33.23 10.23 5.90
N LEU A 95 33.90 9.47 5.02
CA LEU A 95 33.63 9.46 3.59
C LEU A 95 32.42 8.59 3.27
N LEU A 96 31.78 8.89 2.14
CA LEU A 96 30.73 8.05 1.56
C LEU A 96 31.42 6.94 0.77
N GLU A 97 31.56 5.77 1.36
CA GLU A 97 32.45 4.68 0.91
C GLU A 97 32.15 4.18 -0.52
N ASN A 98 30.86 4.14 -0.91
CA ASN A 98 30.43 3.70 -2.23
C ASN A 98 30.45 4.81 -3.29
N MET A 99 30.82 6.04 -2.92
CA MET A 99 30.99 7.16 -3.86
C MET A 99 32.45 7.29 -4.28
N SER A 100 32.69 7.76 -5.50
CA SER A 100 34.04 8.08 -5.97
C SER A 100 34.67 9.19 -5.12
N VAL A 101 35.99 9.29 -5.16
CA VAL A 101 36.75 10.41 -4.57
C VAL A 101 36.21 11.73 -5.07
N TYR A 102 36.04 11.86 -6.41
CA TYR A 102 35.48 13.05 -7.03
C TYR A 102 34.09 13.42 -6.47
N ASP A 103 33.18 12.45 -6.38
CA ASP A 103 31.81 12.70 -5.93
C ASP A 103 31.73 13.06 -4.45
N ASN A 104 32.59 12.48 -3.60
CA ASN A 104 32.70 12.86 -2.19
C ASN A 104 33.06 14.34 -2.02
N VAL A 105 33.99 14.84 -2.84
CA VAL A 105 34.43 16.24 -2.81
C VAL A 105 33.37 17.15 -3.48
N ALA A 106 32.86 16.79 -4.66
CA ALA A 106 31.89 17.55 -5.43
C ALA A 106 30.56 17.74 -4.65
N LEU A 107 30.22 16.81 -3.77
CA LEU A 107 29.03 16.89 -2.94
C LEU A 107 29.00 18.19 -2.11
N SER A 108 30.13 18.60 -1.56
CA SER A 108 30.25 19.85 -0.78
C SER A 108 29.88 21.10 -1.61
N LEU A 109 30.28 21.17 -2.87
CA LEU A 109 29.92 22.27 -3.78
C LEU A 109 28.42 22.25 -4.15
N LYS A 110 27.87 21.07 -4.40
CA LYS A 110 26.43 20.92 -4.67
C LYS A 110 25.58 21.41 -3.50
N MET A 111 26.00 21.16 -2.27
CA MET A 111 25.29 21.61 -1.04
C MET A 111 25.28 23.13 -0.89
N ILE A 112 26.33 23.85 -1.33
CA ILE A 112 26.36 25.32 -1.36
C ILE A 112 25.78 25.91 -2.63
N GLY A 113 25.06 25.06 -3.44
CA GLY A 113 24.24 25.51 -4.56
C GLY A 113 24.95 25.73 -5.88
N ILE A 114 26.21 25.31 -6.00
CA ILE A 114 26.94 25.33 -7.27
C ILE A 114 26.44 24.18 -8.11
N LYS A 115 25.87 24.48 -9.30
CA LYS A 115 25.29 23.49 -10.22
C LYS A 115 26.06 23.38 -11.54
N ASN A 116 26.89 24.40 -11.85
CA ASN A 116 27.66 24.39 -13.08
C ASN A 116 28.72 23.28 -13.03
N LYS A 117 28.63 22.35 -13.97
CA LYS A 117 29.53 21.18 -14.00
C LYS A 117 30.99 21.57 -14.21
N LYS A 118 31.27 22.55 -15.08
CA LYS A 118 32.64 23.03 -15.35
C LYS A 118 33.26 23.66 -14.10
N GLU A 119 32.53 24.49 -13.35
CA GLU A 119 33.00 25.10 -12.10
C GLU A 119 33.24 24.05 -11.01
N ILE A 120 32.34 23.06 -10.88
CA ILE A 120 32.54 21.94 -9.93
C ILE A 120 33.79 21.17 -10.29
N GLN A 121 33.96 20.81 -11.57
CA GLN A 121 35.14 20.09 -12.06
C GLN A 121 36.44 20.87 -11.80
N LYS A 122 36.46 22.18 -12.11
CA LYS A 122 37.62 23.05 -11.91
C LYS A 122 38.06 23.05 -10.43
N ARG A 123 37.12 23.32 -9.52
CA ARG A 123 37.44 23.39 -8.09
C ARG A 123 37.80 22.01 -7.50
N VAL A 124 37.08 20.96 -7.88
CA VAL A 124 37.37 19.59 -7.39
C VAL A 124 38.73 19.12 -7.85
N ASN A 125 39.07 19.32 -9.13
CA ASN A 125 40.37 18.92 -9.65
C ASN A 125 41.51 19.66 -8.94
N TYR A 126 41.41 20.99 -8.81
CA TYR A 126 42.40 21.77 -8.10
C TYR A 126 42.66 21.28 -6.67
N VAL A 127 41.58 21.09 -5.90
CA VAL A 127 41.73 20.65 -4.50
C VAL A 127 42.29 19.21 -4.44
N LEU A 128 41.88 18.33 -5.36
CA LEU A 128 42.45 16.98 -5.43
C LEU A 128 43.92 16.97 -5.86
N GLU A 129 44.34 17.88 -6.70
CA GLU A 129 45.78 18.08 -7.04
C GLU A 129 46.55 18.58 -5.83
N ALA A 130 46.08 19.58 -5.10
CA ALA A 130 46.67 20.11 -3.91
C ALA A 130 46.90 19.05 -2.81
N VAL A 131 45.99 18.10 -2.66
CA VAL A 131 46.13 17.00 -1.70
C VAL A 131 46.71 15.72 -2.34
N LYS A 132 47.28 15.79 -3.56
CA LYS A 132 47.91 14.67 -4.29
C LYS A 132 47.00 13.46 -4.54
N MET A 133 45.65 13.72 -4.68
CA MET A 133 44.62 12.69 -4.85
C MET A 133 43.96 12.71 -6.22
N TYR A 134 44.32 13.58 -7.13
CA TYR A 134 43.74 13.72 -8.46
C TYR A 134 43.76 12.42 -9.28
N ARG A 135 44.88 11.68 -9.21
CA ARG A 135 45.05 10.39 -9.88
C ARG A 135 43.94 9.37 -9.51
N TYR A 136 43.46 9.42 -8.28
CA TYR A 136 42.49 8.48 -7.71
C TYR A 136 41.07 8.98 -7.78
N ARG A 137 40.79 10.08 -8.46
CA ARG A 137 39.47 10.77 -8.47
C ARG A 137 38.27 9.89 -8.80
N ASN A 138 38.46 8.85 -9.63
CA ASN A 138 37.38 7.94 -10.06
C ASN A 138 37.23 6.69 -9.15
N ARG A 139 38.18 6.44 -8.24
CA ARG A 139 38.13 5.29 -7.34
C ARG A 139 37.03 5.47 -6.28
N PRO A 140 36.28 4.41 -5.91
CA PRO A 140 35.43 4.43 -4.73
C PRO A 140 36.26 4.65 -3.46
N ALA A 141 35.73 5.46 -2.52
CA ALA A 141 36.46 5.81 -1.30
C ALA A 141 36.79 4.58 -0.41
N LYS A 142 36.04 3.49 -0.50
CA LYS A 142 36.31 2.25 0.23
C LYS A 142 37.66 1.58 -0.15
N MET A 143 38.17 1.87 -1.33
CA MET A 143 39.40 1.27 -1.87
C MET A 143 40.66 2.08 -1.54
N LEU A 144 40.56 3.12 -0.72
CA LEU A 144 41.66 3.99 -0.33
C LEU A 144 42.26 3.55 0.99
N SER A 145 43.59 3.77 1.12
CA SER A 145 44.32 3.67 2.40
C SER A 145 43.88 4.72 3.40
N GLY A 146 44.23 4.61 4.65
CA GLY A 146 43.93 5.57 5.71
C GLY A 146 44.37 6.99 5.36
N GLY A 147 45.63 7.15 4.97
CA GLY A 147 46.18 8.45 4.58
C GLY A 147 45.53 9.04 3.33
N GLU A 148 45.19 8.20 2.32
CA GLU A 148 44.46 8.64 1.15
C GLU A 148 43.03 9.12 1.50
N LYS A 149 42.30 8.38 2.39
CA LYS A 149 40.99 8.78 2.89
C LYS A 149 41.04 10.12 3.62
N GLN A 150 42.08 10.36 4.42
CA GLN A 150 42.25 11.60 5.14
C GLN A 150 42.48 12.77 4.18
N ARG A 151 43.36 12.62 3.18
CA ARG A 151 43.58 13.63 2.15
C ARG A 151 42.29 13.95 1.37
N VAL A 152 41.48 12.98 1.05
CA VAL A 152 40.14 13.20 0.42
C VAL A 152 39.18 13.90 1.38
N ALA A 153 39.21 13.60 2.69
CA ALA A 153 38.39 14.31 3.69
C ALA A 153 38.79 15.77 3.81
N ILE A 154 40.10 16.09 3.75
CA ILE A 154 40.62 17.46 3.68
C ILE A 154 40.14 18.15 2.40
N ALA A 155 40.32 17.52 1.23
CA ALA A 155 39.82 18.08 -0.04
C ALA A 155 38.32 18.40 0.02
N ARG A 156 37.51 17.50 0.58
CA ARG A 156 36.05 17.70 0.77
C ARG A 156 35.73 18.87 1.69
N ALA A 157 36.53 19.08 2.76
CA ALA A 157 36.35 20.20 3.66
C ALA A 157 36.69 21.54 3.01
N LEU A 158 37.74 21.57 2.17
CA LEU A 158 38.32 22.78 1.57
C LEU A 158 37.62 23.24 0.29
N VAL A 159 37.09 22.35 -0.54
CA VAL A 159 36.58 22.65 -1.90
C VAL A 159 35.55 23.78 -1.94
N LYS A 160 34.83 24.02 -0.85
CA LYS A 160 33.84 25.10 -0.72
C LYS A 160 34.40 26.43 -0.26
N ASN A 161 35.71 26.50 -0.06
CA ASN A 161 36.44 27.65 0.46
C ASN A 161 35.87 28.20 1.79
N PRO A 162 35.85 27.38 2.87
CA PRO A 162 35.30 27.80 4.15
C PRO A 162 36.21 28.83 4.84
N SER A 163 35.62 29.70 5.66
CA SER A 163 36.40 30.63 6.51
C SER A 163 36.99 29.96 7.75
N ILE A 164 36.41 28.83 8.20
CA ILE A 164 36.82 28.09 9.38
C ILE A 164 37.00 26.63 8.98
N VAL A 165 38.12 26.04 9.36
CA VAL A 165 38.39 24.61 9.24
C VAL A 165 38.50 23.99 10.65
N ILE A 166 37.77 22.94 10.91
CA ILE A 166 37.80 22.15 12.14
C ILE A 166 38.42 20.82 11.82
N ALA A 167 39.52 20.46 12.49
CA ALA A 167 40.22 19.19 12.35
C ALA A 167 40.26 18.45 13.69
N ASP A 168 39.62 17.28 13.74
CA ASP A 168 39.52 16.44 14.92
C ASP A 168 40.47 15.26 14.75
N GLU A 169 41.61 15.28 15.44
CA GLU A 169 42.70 14.30 15.40
C GLU A 169 43.04 13.84 13.97
N PRO A 170 43.41 14.76 13.06
CA PRO A 170 43.60 14.44 11.64
C PRO A 170 44.79 13.49 11.34
N THR A 171 45.63 13.24 12.30
CA THR A 171 46.82 12.39 12.22
C THR A 171 46.68 11.04 12.92
N GLY A 172 45.68 10.87 13.82
CA GLY A 172 45.58 9.78 14.78
C GLY A 172 45.54 8.35 14.23
N ASN A 173 45.26 8.17 12.93
CA ASN A 173 45.20 6.87 12.24
C ASN A 173 46.18 6.80 11.06
N LEU A 174 47.26 7.58 11.10
CA LEU A 174 48.20 7.72 10.02
C LEU A 174 49.61 7.35 10.51
N ASP A 175 50.44 6.84 9.61
CA ASP A 175 51.87 6.74 9.83
C ASP A 175 52.51 8.12 9.87
N SER A 176 53.74 8.21 10.40
CA SER A 176 54.48 9.46 10.60
C SER A 176 54.64 10.28 9.33
N LYS A 177 54.90 9.63 8.19
CA LYS A 177 55.03 10.30 6.87
C LYS A 177 53.74 10.94 6.37
N ASN A 178 52.62 10.19 6.45
CA ASN A 178 51.33 10.71 6.07
C ASN A 178 50.85 11.80 7.05
N SER A 179 51.15 11.70 8.35
CA SER A 179 50.87 12.71 9.36
C SER A 179 51.52 14.04 9.04
N LEU A 180 52.81 14.06 8.67
CA LEU A 180 53.51 15.28 8.25
C LEU A 180 52.87 15.89 7.00
N GLN A 181 52.55 15.11 5.98
CA GLN A 181 51.92 15.59 4.77
C GLN A 181 50.59 16.26 5.05
N VAL A 182 49.74 15.66 5.92
CA VAL A 182 48.48 16.22 6.34
C VAL A 182 48.67 17.52 7.12
N MET A 183 49.64 17.57 8.07
CA MET A 183 49.91 18.74 8.87
C MET A 183 50.43 19.91 8.03
N ASN A 184 51.30 19.66 7.03
CA ASN A 184 51.78 20.68 6.10
C ASN A 184 50.63 21.34 5.34
N ILE A 185 49.69 20.51 4.80
CA ILE A 185 48.46 21.03 4.14
C ILE A 185 47.62 21.91 5.11
N ILE A 186 47.43 21.45 6.36
CA ILE A 186 46.68 22.16 7.39
C ILE A 186 47.38 23.50 7.74
N LYS A 187 48.69 23.51 7.85
CA LYS A 187 49.48 24.71 8.10
C LYS A 187 49.37 25.74 6.95
N ALA A 188 49.53 25.25 5.72
CA ALA A 188 49.37 26.13 4.53
C ALA A 188 48.02 26.82 4.50
N ILE A 189 46.94 26.11 4.83
CA ILE A 189 45.58 26.66 4.92
C ILE A 189 45.44 27.70 6.02
N SER A 190 46.10 27.49 7.16
CA SER A 190 45.99 28.39 8.31
C SER A 190 46.58 29.78 8.09
N LYS A 191 47.41 29.98 7.06
CA LYS A 191 47.92 31.28 6.68
C LYS A 191 46.81 32.27 6.32
N GLU A 192 45.72 31.78 5.74
CA GLU A 192 44.59 32.61 5.29
C GLU A 192 43.29 32.39 6.10
N LYS A 193 43.15 31.27 6.78
CA LYS A 193 41.90 30.81 7.42
C LYS A 193 42.12 30.43 8.89
N LEU A 194 41.04 30.53 9.68
CA LEU A 194 41.06 29.99 11.03
C LEU A 194 40.98 28.43 10.95
N VAL A 195 42.02 27.76 11.45
CA VAL A 195 42.04 26.32 11.61
C VAL A 195 42.06 25.98 13.09
N ILE A 196 41.09 25.17 13.55
CA ILE A 196 41.04 24.64 14.91
C ILE A 196 41.40 23.15 14.82
N LEU A 197 42.55 22.82 15.39
CA LEU A 197 43.07 21.48 15.42
C LEU A 197 42.91 20.90 16.84
N VAL A 198 42.33 19.72 16.93
CA VAL A 198 42.44 18.87 18.15
C VAL A 198 43.47 17.82 17.91
N THR A 199 44.39 17.66 18.79
CA THR A 199 45.38 16.62 18.80
C THR A 199 45.83 16.26 20.20
N HIS A 200 46.41 15.11 20.40
CA HIS A 200 47.11 14.69 21.59
C HIS A 200 48.67 14.72 21.38
N GLU A 201 49.13 14.97 20.18
CA GLU A 201 50.53 15.03 19.78
C GLU A 201 51.05 16.47 20.10
N VAL A 202 51.73 16.63 21.25
CA VAL A 202 52.23 17.89 21.73
C VAL A 202 53.27 18.49 20.81
N ASP A 203 54.16 17.64 20.28
CA ASP A 203 55.29 18.14 19.46
C ASP A 203 54.80 18.66 18.11
N LEU A 204 53.83 18.01 17.48
CA LEU A 204 53.19 18.56 16.28
C LEU A 204 52.44 19.87 16.57
N ALA A 205 51.75 19.97 17.71
CA ALA A 205 51.08 21.20 18.07
C ALA A 205 52.09 22.36 18.25
N ASN A 206 53.19 22.14 18.99
CA ASN A 206 54.23 23.14 19.25
C ASN A 206 54.93 23.60 17.95
N PHE A 207 55.08 22.70 16.96
CA PHE A 207 55.75 23.00 15.71
C PHE A 207 54.85 23.74 14.71
N TYR A 208 53.55 23.40 14.65
CA TYR A 208 52.66 23.91 13.63
C TYR A 208 51.73 25.04 14.10
N ALA A 209 51.26 24.99 15.37
CA ALA A 209 50.25 25.93 15.85
C ALA A 209 50.82 27.32 16.17
N SER A 210 49.99 28.35 15.96
CA SER A 210 50.31 29.73 16.41
C SER A 210 49.71 30.05 17.79
N ARG A 211 48.75 29.26 18.26
CA ARG A 211 48.14 29.37 19.59
C ARG A 211 47.78 27.99 20.11
N ILE A 212 48.00 27.77 21.38
CA ILE A 212 47.77 26.52 22.07
C ILE A 212 46.78 26.71 23.21
N ILE A 213 45.76 25.86 23.27
CA ILE A 213 44.76 25.83 24.32
C ILE A 213 44.76 24.46 24.95
N GLU A 214 45.08 24.39 26.25
CA GLU A 214 45.09 23.15 27.02
C GLU A 214 43.72 22.95 27.69
N LEU A 215 43.09 21.82 27.43
CA LEU A 215 41.77 21.43 27.95
C LEU A 215 41.95 20.28 28.96
N GLN A 216 41.47 20.48 30.19
CA GLN A 216 41.45 19.45 31.23
C GLN A 216 40.07 19.44 31.90
N ASP A 217 39.42 18.29 32.01
CA ASP A 217 38.11 18.10 32.62
C ASP A 217 37.04 19.09 32.14
N GLY A 218 37.04 19.39 30.84
CA GLY A 218 36.11 20.31 30.19
C GLY A 218 36.35 21.79 30.46
N LYS A 219 37.45 22.16 31.13
CA LYS A 219 37.87 23.56 31.39
C LYS A 219 39.14 23.88 30.61
N ILE A 220 39.25 25.12 30.15
CA ILE A 220 40.50 25.65 29.62
C ILE A 220 41.39 25.96 30.81
N VAL A 221 42.53 25.28 30.87
CA VAL A 221 43.54 25.45 31.94
C VAL A 221 44.66 26.39 31.52
N LYS A 222 45.02 26.38 30.21
CA LYS A 222 46.00 27.32 29.64
C LYS A 222 45.54 27.75 28.26
N ASP A 223 45.84 28.97 27.90
CA ASP A 223 45.55 29.58 26.57
C ASP A 223 46.65 30.62 26.30
N TYR A 224 47.53 30.32 25.36
CA TYR A 224 48.71 31.14 25.08
C TYR A 224 49.09 31.17 23.61
N GLU A 225 49.68 32.25 23.18
CA GLU A 225 50.33 32.37 21.85
C GLU A 225 51.57 31.50 21.81
N ASN A 226 51.72 30.73 20.76
CA ASN A 226 52.85 29.84 20.58
C ASN A 226 53.76 30.35 19.45
N GLU A 227 55.02 30.44 19.74
CA GLU A 227 56.05 30.65 18.73
C GLU A 227 56.48 29.27 18.19
N PRO A 228 56.11 28.93 16.94
CA PRO A 228 56.40 27.61 16.37
C PRO A 228 57.91 27.32 16.44
N LYS A 229 58.26 26.15 16.95
CA LYS A 229 59.67 25.68 17.01
C LYS A 229 60.31 25.69 15.62
N GLU A 230 61.59 26.03 15.53
CA GLU A 230 62.35 26.05 14.25
C GLU A 230 62.55 24.68 13.64
N SER A 231 62.59 23.62 14.48
CA SER A 231 62.77 22.27 14.05
C SER A 231 61.91 21.27 14.85
N LEU A 232 61.51 20.19 14.24
CA LEU A 232 60.70 19.13 14.81
C LEU A 232 61.51 17.84 14.88
N GLU A 233 61.60 17.27 16.07
CA GLU A 233 62.05 15.89 16.23
C GLU A 233 60.89 14.94 16.02
N TYR A 234 60.78 14.41 14.82
CA TYR A 234 59.70 13.48 14.43
C TYR A 234 60.27 12.34 13.60
N ARG A 235 60.67 11.26 14.30
CA ARG A 235 61.22 10.07 13.62
C ARG A 235 60.14 9.39 12.83
N LEU A 236 60.47 9.06 11.57
CA LEU A 236 59.53 8.33 10.71
C LEU A 236 59.63 6.83 11.10
N ASP A 237 58.53 6.24 11.49
CA ASP A 237 58.45 4.84 11.92
C ASP A 237 58.94 3.84 10.85
N ASN A 238 59.00 4.30 9.61
CA ASN A 238 59.41 3.48 8.47
C ASN A 238 60.89 3.73 8.03
N LYS A 239 61.67 4.50 8.82
CA LYS A 239 63.12 4.74 8.52
C LYS A 239 63.99 4.45 9.70
N LEU A 240 65.02 3.66 9.49
CA LEU A 240 66.10 3.41 10.44
C LEU A 240 67.37 4.10 9.92
N TYR A 241 67.86 5.06 10.66
CA TYR A 241 69.01 5.86 10.30
C TYR A 241 70.28 5.19 10.87
N LEU A 242 71.06 4.53 10.02
CA LEU A 242 72.14 3.65 10.43
C LEU A 242 73.30 4.38 11.16
N LYS A 243 73.54 5.66 10.82
CA LYS A 243 74.59 6.45 11.51
C LYS A 243 74.17 6.92 12.90
N ASP A 244 72.88 6.78 13.29
CA ASP A 244 72.44 7.08 14.67
C ASP A 244 72.62 5.89 15.59
N PHE A 245 72.97 4.74 15.06
CA PHE A 245 73.37 3.53 15.81
C PHE A 245 74.81 3.43 15.97
N GLU A 246 75.28 2.86 17.07
CA GLU A 246 76.68 2.48 17.21
C GLU A 246 77.00 1.28 16.30
N ASN A 247 78.06 1.38 15.51
CA ASN A 247 78.58 0.22 14.75
C ASN A 247 79.36 -0.63 15.74
N ILE A 248 78.70 -1.71 16.18
CA ILE A 248 79.27 -2.58 17.22
C ILE A 248 80.33 -3.52 16.63
N ASN A 249 80.19 -3.99 15.40
CA ASN A 249 81.12 -4.92 14.80
C ASN A 249 80.94 -4.94 13.24
N ASN A 250 82.07 -5.14 12.57
CA ASN A 250 82.12 -5.38 11.15
C ASN A 250 82.89 -6.73 10.95
N ILE A 251 82.16 -7.67 10.40
CA ILE A 251 82.69 -8.97 10.05
C ILE A 251 82.92 -9.00 8.53
N ASP A 252 84.17 -8.78 8.11
CA ASP A 252 84.57 -8.82 6.71
C ASP A 252 85.51 -10.09 6.55
N LYS A 253 84.93 -11.06 5.87
CA LYS A 253 85.65 -12.33 5.72
C LYS A 253 85.32 -12.95 4.37
N ASP A 254 86.37 -13.05 3.53
CA ASP A 254 86.23 -13.56 2.17
C ASP A 254 85.14 -12.88 1.36
N ASP A 255 84.06 -13.61 1.02
CA ASP A 255 82.97 -13.08 0.25
C ASP A 255 81.73 -12.60 1.11
N ILE A 256 81.91 -12.48 2.45
CA ILE A 256 80.82 -12.12 3.36
C ILE A 256 81.22 -10.90 4.17
N ASN A 257 80.42 -9.77 3.97
CA ASN A 257 80.53 -8.55 4.78
C ASN A 257 79.26 -8.36 5.60
N VAL A 258 79.39 -8.34 6.94
CA VAL A 258 78.24 -8.13 7.87
C VAL A 258 78.54 -6.94 8.78
N ASN A 259 77.77 -5.87 8.63
CA ASN A 259 77.79 -4.70 9.50
C ASN A 259 76.69 -4.83 10.55
N ILE A 260 77.07 -4.74 11.84
CA ILE A 260 76.16 -4.84 12.98
C ILE A 260 76.03 -3.47 13.61
N TYR A 261 74.80 -2.96 13.63
CA TYR A 261 74.43 -1.67 14.24
C TYR A 261 73.46 -1.90 15.40
N SER A 262 73.64 -1.22 16.52
CA SER A 262 72.79 -1.34 17.69
C SER A 262 72.58 0.03 18.37
N ASP A 263 71.42 0.26 18.94
CA ASP A 263 71.05 1.45 19.72
C ASP A 263 71.46 1.35 21.20
N ASN A 264 71.74 0.11 21.69
CA ASN A 264 72.10 -0.17 23.05
C ASN A 264 73.09 -1.36 23.11
N LYS A 265 73.90 -1.49 24.16
CA LYS A 265 74.71 -2.71 24.43
C LYS A 265 73.72 -3.87 24.63
N GLN A 266 73.64 -4.72 23.65
CA GLN A 266 72.80 -5.90 23.66
C GLN A 266 73.41 -7.10 24.34
N ASP A 267 72.61 -7.96 24.95
CA ASP A 267 73.02 -9.29 25.31
C ASP A 267 73.42 -10.10 24.07
N LYS A 268 74.18 -11.15 24.25
CA LYS A 268 74.68 -12.00 23.15
C LYS A 268 73.55 -12.44 22.19
N ILE A 269 73.59 -11.98 20.98
CA ILE A 269 72.63 -12.36 19.92
C ILE A 269 73.21 -13.55 19.15
N ASN A 270 72.48 -14.64 19.09
CA ASN A 270 72.85 -15.83 18.31
C ASN A 270 72.13 -15.78 16.96
N ILE A 271 72.87 -15.56 15.87
CA ILE A 271 72.37 -15.64 14.51
C ILE A 271 73.12 -16.73 13.75
N LYS A 272 72.41 -17.67 13.12
CA LYS A 272 72.91 -18.61 12.17
C LYS A 272 72.49 -18.19 10.76
N LEU A 273 73.48 -17.96 9.91
CA LEU A 273 73.33 -17.68 8.50
C LEU A 273 73.70 -18.89 7.70
N ALA A 274 72.81 -19.36 6.83
CA ALA A 274 73.13 -20.43 5.86
C ALA A 274 72.81 -19.93 4.46
N ILE A 275 73.77 -20.11 3.54
CA ILE A 275 73.60 -19.73 2.15
C ILE A 275 73.52 -21.03 1.33
N LYS A 276 72.46 -21.21 0.56
CA LYS A 276 72.33 -22.36 -0.32
C LYS A 276 71.62 -21.90 -1.59
N ASP A 277 72.21 -22.23 -2.73
CA ASP A 277 71.66 -21.92 -4.06
C ASP A 277 71.23 -20.41 -4.26
N GLY A 278 72.08 -19.52 -3.73
CA GLY A 278 71.87 -18.07 -3.78
C GLY A 278 70.79 -17.51 -2.80
N ASN A 279 70.17 -18.36 -2.01
CA ASN A 279 69.22 -17.95 -0.98
C ASN A 279 69.93 -17.89 0.40
N ILE A 280 69.56 -16.83 1.17
CA ILE A 280 70.06 -16.60 2.52
C ILE A 280 69.02 -17.09 3.52
N TYR A 281 69.37 -18.04 4.39
CA TYR A 281 68.51 -18.52 5.47
C TYR A 281 69.02 -17.98 6.79
N ILE A 282 68.19 -17.35 7.57
CA ILE A 282 68.47 -16.72 8.85
C ILE A 282 67.72 -17.44 9.95
N GLN A 283 68.45 -17.93 10.98
CA GLN A 283 67.89 -18.49 12.20
C GLN A 283 68.35 -17.60 13.38
N SER A 284 67.37 -17.04 14.13
CA SER A 284 67.64 -16.27 15.34
C SER A 284 66.64 -16.62 16.43
N GLU A 285 67.11 -16.50 17.70
CA GLU A 285 66.15 -16.55 18.85
C GLU A 285 65.30 -15.28 18.97
N ASN A 286 65.73 -14.17 18.37
CA ASN A 286 65.03 -12.92 18.34
C ASN A 286 64.17 -12.82 17.08
N LYS A 287 63.11 -11.91 17.12
CA LYS A 287 62.31 -11.63 15.94
C LYS A 287 63.21 -11.07 14.83
N VAL A 288 63.14 -11.66 13.66
CA VAL A 288 63.86 -11.22 12.47
C VAL A 288 62.86 -10.52 11.54
N GLU A 289 63.20 -9.30 11.13
CA GLU A 289 62.51 -8.60 10.04
C GLU A 289 63.52 -8.39 8.91
N VAL A 290 63.20 -8.94 7.74
CA VAL A 290 64.04 -8.79 6.54
C VAL A 290 63.55 -7.52 5.82
N VAL A 291 64.50 -6.60 5.57
CA VAL A 291 64.26 -5.34 4.85
C VAL A 291 64.76 -5.50 3.40
N ASP A 292 63.84 -5.51 2.46
CA ASP A 292 64.11 -5.58 1.03
C ASP A 292 63.42 -4.40 0.28
N GLU A 293 63.49 -4.38 -1.04
CA GLU A 293 62.92 -3.31 -1.88
C GLU A 293 61.41 -3.16 -1.74
N ASN A 294 60.70 -4.18 -1.23
CA ASN A 294 59.26 -4.19 -1.03
C ASN A 294 58.87 -3.92 0.44
N SER A 295 59.84 -3.81 1.33
CA SER A 295 59.58 -3.64 2.78
C SER A 295 59.04 -2.27 3.11
N SER A 296 58.22 -2.22 4.14
CA SER A 296 57.68 -0.95 4.65
C SER A 296 58.75 -0.11 5.36
N ILE A 297 59.82 -0.71 5.84
CA ILE A 297 60.96 -0.11 6.53
C ILE A 297 62.08 0.13 5.51
N GLU A 298 62.70 1.31 5.61
CA GLU A 298 63.87 1.70 4.76
C GLU A 298 65.09 1.94 5.67
N LEU A 299 66.23 1.28 5.38
CA LEU A 299 67.52 1.55 6.02
C LEU A 299 68.16 2.75 5.32
N VAL A 300 68.46 3.79 6.06
CA VAL A 300 69.06 5.02 5.55
C VAL A 300 70.48 5.19 6.12
N ASP A 301 71.47 5.18 5.25
CA ASP A 301 72.86 5.37 5.65
C ASP A 301 73.20 6.88 5.81
N ASP A 302 72.51 7.54 6.76
CA ASP A 302 72.71 8.95 7.12
C ASP A 302 72.31 9.11 8.60
N HIS A 303 72.61 10.29 9.17
CA HIS A 303 72.06 10.74 10.45
C HIS A 303 70.61 11.24 10.33
N TYR A 304 69.84 11.03 11.39
CA TYR A 304 68.53 11.63 11.51
C TYR A 304 68.66 13.15 11.50
N LYS A 305 67.96 13.83 10.56
CA LYS A 305 67.90 15.26 10.52
C LYS A 305 66.56 15.73 11.06
N LYS A 306 66.57 16.66 12.00
CA LYS A 306 65.33 17.31 12.46
C LYS A 306 64.63 17.94 11.27
N ILE A 307 63.32 17.87 11.28
CA ILE A 307 62.50 18.43 10.22
C ILE A 307 62.46 19.94 10.39
N ASP A 308 62.89 20.69 9.40
CA ASP A 308 62.93 22.14 9.38
C ASP A 308 61.61 22.78 9.03
N LYS A 309 61.36 23.97 9.47
CA LYS A 309 60.18 24.83 9.24
C LYS A 309 59.86 25.04 7.77
N SER A 310 60.88 25.03 6.88
CA SER A 310 60.71 25.14 5.42
C SER A 310 59.74 24.10 4.82
N ILE A 311 59.57 22.94 5.47
CA ILE A 311 58.72 21.83 4.96
C ILE A 311 57.27 22.24 4.67
N TYR A 312 56.74 23.22 5.41
CA TYR A 312 55.36 23.68 5.18
C TYR A 312 55.30 25.06 4.47
N ASP A 313 56.44 25.71 4.20
CA ASP A 313 56.48 26.96 3.44
C ASP A 313 56.39 26.76 1.93
N GLU A 314 56.76 25.59 1.44
CA GLU A 314 56.67 25.20 0.07
C GLU A 314 55.21 24.90 -0.41
N GLU A 315 54.35 24.51 0.51
CA GLU A 315 52.95 24.17 0.18
C GLU A 315 52.12 25.43 -0.06
N LYS A 316 51.68 25.61 -1.30
CA LYS A 316 50.82 26.74 -1.72
C LYS A 316 49.39 26.29 -1.94
N TYR A 317 48.45 26.82 -1.15
CA TYR A 317 47.04 26.58 -1.29
C TYR A 317 46.31 27.92 -1.44
N ASN A 318 45.77 28.22 -2.64
CA ASN A 318 44.95 29.38 -2.86
C ASN A 318 43.77 29.05 -3.80
N LEU A 319 42.59 28.79 -3.22
CA LEU A 319 41.38 28.50 -3.98
C LEU A 319 40.65 29.75 -4.47
N GLU A 320 40.98 30.92 -3.90
CA GLU A 320 40.30 32.19 -4.28
C GLU A 320 40.61 32.59 -5.72
N ASN A 321 41.84 32.39 -6.19
CA ASN A 321 42.24 32.66 -7.55
C ASN A 321 41.56 31.79 -8.63
N ILE A 322 41.01 30.68 -8.21
CA ILE A 322 40.40 29.69 -9.10
C ILE A 322 38.88 29.77 -9.08
N SER A 323 38.30 30.19 -7.94
CA SER A 323 36.85 30.27 -7.79
C SER A 323 36.28 31.49 -8.51
N ASP A 324 35.34 31.27 -9.44
CA ASP A 324 34.61 32.35 -10.12
C ASP A 324 33.67 33.04 -9.11
N LYS A 325 33.91 34.34 -8.85
CA LYS A 325 33.13 35.22 -7.93
C LYS A 325 31.65 35.30 -8.33
N LYS A 326 31.28 34.94 -9.57
CA LYS A 326 29.89 34.85 -10.04
C LYS A 326 29.06 33.82 -9.26
N TYR A 327 29.67 32.78 -8.77
CA TYR A 327 28.98 31.68 -8.04
C TYR A 327 28.93 31.96 -6.55
N LYS A 328 27.91 32.72 -6.10
CA LYS A 328 27.68 32.97 -4.68
C LYS A 328 27.15 31.71 -3.97
N ALA A 329 27.79 31.35 -2.87
CA ALA A 329 27.39 30.20 -2.04
C ALA A 329 26.00 30.42 -1.41
N LYS A 330 25.08 29.49 -1.65
CA LYS A 330 23.73 29.47 -1.07
C LYS A 330 23.41 28.06 -0.59
N TYR A 331 22.93 27.90 0.64
CA TYR A 331 22.49 26.59 1.15
C TYR A 331 21.27 26.07 0.38
N LYS A 332 21.48 25.19 -0.57
CA LYS A 332 20.45 24.64 -1.48
C LYS A 332 20.25 23.14 -1.29
N SER A 333 19.12 22.64 -1.80
CA SER A 333 18.81 21.22 -1.88
C SER A 333 19.62 20.57 -3.01
N ILE A 334 20.16 19.37 -2.75
CA ILE A 334 20.96 18.58 -3.70
C ILE A 334 20.14 17.52 -4.43
N TYR A 335 19.00 17.12 -3.86
CA TYR A 335 18.11 16.10 -4.39
C TYR A 335 16.75 16.71 -4.79
N GLY A 336 16.41 16.62 -6.08
CA GLY A 336 15.04 16.81 -6.56
C GLY A 336 14.24 15.51 -6.45
N ILE A 337 12.91 15.62 -6.43
CA ILE A 337 12.01 14.44 -6.28
C ILE A 337 12.23 13.44 -7.41
N ALA A 338 12.22 13.89 -8.67
CA ALA A 338 12.43 13.02 -9.84
C ALA A 338 13.77 12.28 -9.78
N LYS A 339 14.87 12.99 -9.45
CA LYS A 339 16.19 12.36 -9.31
C LYS A 339 16.23 11.36 -8.17
N SER A 340 15.50 11.62 -7.07
CA SER A 340 15.40 10.70 -5.92
C SER A 340 14.68 9.41 -6.32
N ILE A 341 13.60 9.52 -7.11
CA ILE A 341 12.85 8.37 -7.63
C ILE A 341 13.74 7.51 -8.53
N ILE A 342 14.41 8.13 -9.52
CA ILE A 342 15.33 7.41 -10.42
C ILE A 342 16.44 6.69 -9.62
N THR A 343 16.99 7.36 -8.59
CA THR A 343 18.00 6.75 -7.72
C THR A 343 17.41 5.59 -6.91
N GLY A 344 16.15 5.68 -6.48
CA GLY A 344 15.41 4.62 -5.81
C GLY A 344 15.30 3.37 -6.69
N PHE A 345 14.86 3.54 -7.94
CA PHE A 345 14.77 2.47 -8.93
C PHE A 345 16.12 1.77 -9.15
N LYS A 346 17.17 2.54 -9.38
CA LYS A 346 18.54 1.99 -9.57
C LYS A 346 19.04 1.21 -8.34
N ARG A 347 18.63 1.60 -7.14
CA ARG A 347 18.98 0.88 -5.90
C ARG A 347 18.28 -0.46 -5.77
N ILE A 348 16.97 -0.50 -6.07
CA ILE A 348 16.19 -1.74 -5.96
C ILE A 348 16.69 -2.77 -6.97
N SER A 349 17.05 -2.37 -8.19
CA SER A 349 17.63 -3.29 -9.17
C SER A 349 18.89 -3.99 -8.64
N ASN A 350 19.67 -3.30 -7.80
CA ASN A 350 20.88 -3.80 -7.15
C ASN A 350 20.66 -4.53 -5.81
N TYR A 351 19.40 -4.78 -5.41
CA TYR A 351 19.12 -5.56 -4.20
C TYR A 351 19.59 -7.02 -4.36
N THR A 352 20.06 -7.60 -3.26
CA THR A 352 20.32 -9.04 -3.19
C THR A 352 19.03 -9.84 -3.38
N ILE A 353 19.12 -11.08 -3.79
CA ILE A 353 17.95 -11.97 -4.02
C ILE A 353 17.05 -12.01 -2.78
N LEU A 354 17.63 -12.15 -1.58
CA LEU A 354 16.89 -12.17 -0.32
C LEU A 354 16.08 -10.89 -0.09
N LYS A 355 16.65 -9.71 -0.41
CA LYS A 355 15.92 -8.44 -0.32
C LYS A 355 14.84 -8.28 -1.40
N LYS A 356 15.01 -8.91 -2.57
CA LYS A 356 13.97 -8.94 -3.60
C LYS A 356 12.81 -9.85 -3.20
N LEU A 357 13.06 -10.96 -2.50
CA LEU A 357 12.01 -11.82 -1.96
C LEU A 357 11.09 -11.08 -0.98
N LEU A 358 11.61 -10.12 -0.20
CA LEU A 358 10.77 -9.29 0.67
C LEU A 358 9.76 -8.43 -0.10
N LEU A 359 9.97 -8.17 -1.40
CA LEU A 359 8.99 -7.46 -2.23
C LEU A 359 7.72 -8.29 -2.49
N LEU A 360 7.77 -9.62 -2.32
CA LEU A 360 6.60 -10.49 -2.43
C LEU A 360 5.54 -10.18 -1.36
N GLY A 361 5.96 -9.73 -0.17
CA GLY A 361 5.03 -9.26 0.84
C GLY A 361 4.22 -8.05 0.37
N PHE A 362 4.88 -7.06 -0.25
CA PHE A 362 4.20 -5.90 -0.83
C PHE A 362 3.28 -6.28 -1.99
N PHE A 363 3.67 -7.28 -2.78
CA PHE A 363 2.85 -7.83 -3.85
C PHE A 363 1.57 -8.46 -3.28
N ALA A 364 1.69 -9.38 -2.34
CA ALA A 364 0.55 -10.05 -1.72
C ALA A 364 -0.36 -9.05 -0.98
N SER A 365 0.22 -8.16 -0.17
CA SER A 365 -0.54 -7.13 0.57
C SER A 365 -1.37 -6.25 -0.36
N SER A 366 -0.81 -5.85 -1.50
CA SER A 366 -1.53 -4.99 -2.45
C SER A 366 -2.68 -5.72 -3.13
N MET A 367 -2.55 -7.02 -3.41
CA MET A 367 -3.65 -7.84 -3.91
C MET A 367 -4.84 -7.84 -2.94
N PHE A 368 -4.57 -8.06 -1.66
CA PHE A 368 -5.62 -8.10 -0.63
C PHE A 368 -6.29 -6.73 -0.42
N VAL A 369 -5.55 -5.63 -0.52
CA VAL A 369 -6.14 -4.29 -0.43
C VAL A 369 -7.11 -4.03 -1.59
N VAL A 370 -6.74 -4.42 -2.83
CA VAL A 370 -7.64 -4.32 -3.98
C VAL A 370 -8.87 -5.20 -3.78
N TYR A 371 -8.67 -6.46 -3.38
CA TYR A 371 -9.76 -7.38 -3.08
C TYR A 371 -10.75 -6.77 -2.06
N ALA A 372 -10.24 -6.27 -0.94
CA ALA A 372 -11.05 -5.70 0.12
C ALA A 372 -11.87 -4.49 -0.35
N ILE A 373 -11.25 -3.57 -1.11
CA ILE A 373 -11.93 -2.39 -1.62
C ILE A 373 -13.02 -2.77 -2.63
N CYS A 374 -12.70 -3.64 -3.60
CA CYS A 374 -13.68 -4.09 -4.59
C CYS A 374 -14.84 -4.88 -3.94
N SER A 375 -14.57 -5.69 -2.91
CA SER A 375 -15.57 -6.43 -2.14
C SER A 375 -16.48 -5.49 -1.32
N ILE A 376 -15.90 -4.47 -0.64
CA ILE A 376 -16.67 -3.48 0.11
C ILE A 376 -17.60 -2.70 -0.83
N TYR A 377 -17.07 -2.25 -1.98
CA TYR A 377 -17.90 -1.54 -2.96
C TYR A 377 -19.01 -2.42 -3.54
N GLY A 378 -18.72 -3.72 -3.84
CA GLY A 378 -19.73 -4.67 -4.27
C GLY A 378 -20.78 -4.94 -3.19
N ALA A 379 -20.38 -4.95 -1.92
CA ALA A 379 -21.32 -5.12 -0.82
C ALA A 379 -22.17 -3.86 -0.53
N LEU A 380 -21.66 -2.68 -0.85
CA LEU A 380 -22.40 -1.40 -0.70
C LEU A 380 -23.31 -1.07 -1.89
N ASP A 381 -23.10 -1.72 -3.04
CA ASP A 381 -23.95 -1.57 -4.22
C ASP A 381 -25.21 -2.39 -4.02
N VAL A 382 -26.36 -1.74 -3.89
CA VAL A 382 -27.68 -2.34 -3.70
C VAL A 382 -28.58 -1.86 -4.81
N ARG A 383 -29.03 -2.81 -5.65
CA ARG A 383 -29.95 -2.57 -6.76
C ARG A 383 -31.22 -3.35 -6.55
N ASP A 384 -32.35 -2.88 -7.06
CA ASP A 384 -33.65 -3.53 -6.93
C ASP A 384 -33.61 -4.98 -7.43
N ILE A 385 -32.87 -5.24 -8.51
CA ILE A 385 -32.67 -6.59 -9.06
C ILE A 385 -32.05 -7.58 -8.07
N ASP A 386 -31.35 -7.11 -7.03
CA ASP A 386 -30.66 -7.98 -6.08
C ASP A 386 -31.61 -8.59 -5.02
N PHE A 387 -32.75 -7.96 -4.73
CA PHE A 387 -33.69 -8.39 -3.70
C PHE A 387 -35.15 -8.41 -4.15
N MET A 388 -35.53 -7.60 -5.14
CA MET A 388 -36.92 -7.49 -5.57
C MET A 388 -37.36 -8.71 -6.36
N GLN A 389 -38.21 -9.55 -5.80
CA GLN A 389 -38.83 -10.69 -6.51
C GLN A 389 -40.18 -10.30 -7.13
N ILE A 390 -40.97 -9.56 -6.36
CA ILE A 390 -42.32 -9.15 -6.74
C ILE A 390 -42.28 -7.66 -7.15
N ASP A 391 -43.19 -7.25 -8.04
CA ASP A 391 -43.33 -5.85 -8.46
C ASP A 391 -43.43 -4.93 -7.25
N ARG A 392 -42.73 -3.80 -7.33
CA ARG A 392 -42.65 -2.80 -6.25
C ARG A 392 -43.97 -2.26 -5.76
N ASN A 393 -45.05 -2.33 -6.56
CA ASN A 393 -46.36 -1.83 -6.24
C ASN A 393 -47.24 -2.83 -5.50
N TYR A 394 -46.76 -4.05 -5.27
CA TYR A 394 -47.48 -5.06 -4.53
C TYR A 394 -47.37 -4.88 -3.01
N LEU A 395 -48.55 -5.01 -2.39
CA LEU A 395 -48.74 -5.19 -0.97
C LEU A 395 -49.30 -6.57 -0.72
N GLN A 396 -48.89 -7.23 0.34
CA GLN A 396 -49.28 -8.61 0.63
C GLN A 396 -49.99 -8.70 2.01
N VAL A 397 -51.11 -9.40 2.07
CA VAL A 397 -51.78 -9.80 3.30
C VAL A 397 -51.62 -11.30 3.43
N GLU A 398 -50.99 -11.76 4.50
CA GLU A 398 -50.63 -13.15 4.77
C GLU A 398 -51.42 -13.68 5.97
N ASN A 399 -51.65 -15.02 5.98
CA ASN A 399 -52.21 -15.77 7.11
C ASN A 399 -53.58 -15.29 7.59
N THR A 400 -54.41 -14.83 6.65
CA THR A 400 -55.74 -14.30 6.95
C THR A 400 -56.76 -14.93 5.99
N THR A 401 -57.75 -15.62 6.53
CA THR A 401 -58.91 -16.07 5.72
C THR A 401 -59.83 -14.86 5.47
N ILE A 402 -60.05 -14.55 4.21
CA ILE A 402 -60.83 -13.40 3.78
C ILE A 402 -62.16 -13.91 3.23
N SER A 403 -63.26 -13.34 3.71
CA SER A 403 -64.56 -13.68 3.15
C SER A 403 -64.73 -13.16 1.72
N VAL A 404 -65.58 -13.76 0.93
CA VAL A 404 -65.85 -13.29 -0.42
C VAL A 404 -66.37 -11.83 -0.39
N ASP A 405 -67.27 -11.51 0.53
CA ASP A 405 -67.82 -10.17 0.65
C ASP A 405 -66.78 -9.11 1.00
N ASP A 406 -65.87 -9.47 1.92
CA ASP A 406 -64.78 -8.55 2.25
C ASP A 406 -63.80 -8.38 1.08
N PHE A 407 -63.46 -9.45 0.38
CA PHE A 407 -62.59 -9.38 -0.78
C PHE A 407 -63.17 -8.48 -1.87
N LEU A 408 -64.46 -8.63 -2.19
CA LEU A 408 -65.15 -7.81 -3.19
C LEU A 408 -65.25 -6.35 -2.76
N LYS A 409 -65.38 -6.09 -1.47
CA LYS A 409 -65.34 -4.73 -0.86
C LYS A 409 -63.93 -4.14 -1.03
N TYR A 410 -62.85 -4.90 -0.76
CA TYR A 410 -61.50 -4.41 -0.88
C TYR A 410 -61.13 -4.08 -2.34
N GLU A 411 -61.60 -4.82 -3.32
CA GLU A 411 -61.35 -4.52 -4.73
C GLU A 411 -61.90 -3.13 -5.17
N GLN A 412 -62.93 -2.65 -4.49
CA GLN A 412 -63.56 -1.34 -4.81
C GLN A 412 -62.86 -0.18 -4.10
N GLU A 413 -61.83 -0.42 -3.27
CA GLU A 413 -61.20 0.63 -2.51
C GLU A 413 -60.36 1.55 -3.39
N PRO A 414 -60.42 2.88 -3.12
CA PRO A 414 -59.62 3.85 -3.85
C PRO A 414 -58.11 3.59 -3.69
N GLY A 415 -57.36 3.67 -4.78
CA GLY A 415 -55.92 3.48 -4.80
C GLY A 415 -55.50 2.03 -5.12
N ILE A 416 -56.46 1.11 -5.17
CA ILE A 416 -56.25 -0.25 -5.61
C ILE A 416 -56.55 -0.37 -7.10
N ASP A 417 -55.67 -1.02 -7.85
CA ASP A 417 -55.88 -1.30 -9.26
C ASP A 417 -56.49 -2.68 -9.48
N TYR A 418 -56.01 -3.69 -8.76
CA TYR A 418 -56.56 -5.05 -8.68
C TYR A 418 -56.05 -5.80 -7.47
N ILE A 419 -56.70 -6.91 -7.13
CA ILE A 419 -56.27 -7.83 -6.09
C ILE A 419 -56.11 -9.23 -6.69
N LEU A 420 -54.98 -9.86 -6.43
CA LEU A 420 -54.73 -11.26 -6.76
C LEU A 420 -55.03 -12.14 -5.53
N HIS A 421 -55.62 -13.29 -5.77
CA HIS A 421 -55.83 -14.32 -4.75
C HIS A 421 -54.49 -15.00 -4.46
N GLY A 422 -54.16 -15.21 -3.20
CA GLY A 422 -52.90 -15.82 -2.78
C GLY A 422 -51.69 -14.89 -2.94
N SER A 423 -50.54 -15.46 -3.11
CA SER A 423 -49.26 -14.74 -3.23
C SER A 423 -49.03 -14.07 -4.60
N GLY A 424 -49.86 -14.35 -5.57
CA GLY A 424 -49.67 -13.92 -6.96
C GLY A 424 -48.59 -14.69 -7.74
N GLY A 425 -47.89 -15.61 -7.08
CA GLY A 425 -46.88 -16.47 -7.74
C GLY A 425 -47.54 -17.60 -8.55
N VAL A 426 -47.00 -17.84 -9.74
CA VAL A 426 -47.51 -18.88 -10.67
C VAL A 426 -46.38 -19.61 -11.32
N VAL A 427 -46.66 -20.87 -11.69
CA VAL A 427 -45.76 -21.78 -12.39
C VAL A 427 -46.39 -22.19 -13.69
N PHE A 428 -45.78 -21.82 -14.80
CA PHE A 428 -46.15 -22.30 -16.12
C PHE A 428 -45.19 -23.41 -16.51
N THR A 429 -45.65 -24.32 -17.37
CA THR A 429 -44.85 -25.35 -18.04
C THR A 429 -44.56 -24.87 -19.45
N LEU A 430 -43.27 -24.89 -19.86
CA LEU A 430 -42.89 -24.58 -21.22
C LEU A 430 -43.34 -25.73 -22.13
N ASN A 431 -44.11 -25.42 -23.17
CA ASN A 431 -44.60 -26.44 -24.12
C ASN A 431 -43.45 -26.91 -25.03
N ASN A 432 -43.16 -28.24 -24.97
CA ASN A 432 -42.06 -28.90 -25.68
C ASN A 432 -42.54 -29.83 -26.81
N LYS A 433 -43.81 -29.77 -27.18
CA LYS A 433 -44.43 -30.69 -28.16
C LYS A 433 -43.71 -30.72 -29.53
N ASP A 434 -42.98 -29.65 -29.86
CA ASP A 434 -42.29 -29.46 -31.12
C ASP A 434 -40.83 -29.93 -31.13
N TYR A 435 -40.33 -30.50 -30.03
CA TYR A 435 -38.92 -30.92 -29.89
C TYR A 435 -38.79 -32.44 -29.78
N TYR A 436 -37.93 -33.06 -30.61
CA TYR A 436 -37.66 -34.50 -30.67
C TYR A 436 -36.91 -35.05 -29.44
N GLN A 437 -36.30 -34.18 -28.63
CA GLN A 437 -35.65 -34.57 -27.36
C GLN A 437 -36.46 -34.03 -26.19
N THR A 438 -37.33 -34.86 -25.64
CA THR A 438 -38.04 -34.54 -24.40
C THR A 438 -37.08 -34.61 -23.22
N ALA A 439 -36.91 -33.51 -22.51
CA ALA A 439 -36.26 -33.51 -21.21
C ALA A 439 -37.01 -34.46 -20.26
N THR A 440 -36.31 -35.17 -19.42
CA THR A 440 -36.89 -36.07 -18.39
C THR A 440 -37.68 -35.28 -17.33
N ARG A 441 -37.61 -33.95 -17.33
CA ARG A 441 -38.38 -33.08 -16.49
C ARG A 441 -38.97 -31.91 -17.30
N PRO A 442 -40.24 -31.49 -17.02
CA PRO A 442 -40.83 -30.32 -17.68
C PRO A 442 -40.04 -29.07 -17.33
N ALA A 443 -39.75 -28.19 -18.28
CA ALA A 443 -39.19 -26.89 -18.06
C ALA A 443 -40.26 -26.00 -17.45
N MET A 444 -39.97 -25.46 -16.27
CA MET A 444 -40.89 -24.58 -15.55
C MET A 444 -40.46 -23.13 -15.71
N VAL A 445 -41.47 -22.25 -15.87
CA VAL A 445 -41.31 -20.79 -15.91
C VAL A 445 -42.07 -20.24 -14.73
N ASN A 446 -41.31 -19.83 -13.72
CA ASN A 446 -41.85 -19.30 -12.49
C ASN A 446 -41.84 -17.76 -12.54
N GLY A 447 -42.87 -17.15 -11.97
CA GLY A 447 -42.95 -15.70 -11.86
C GLY A 447 -44.22 -15.25 -11.12
N TYR A 448 -44.38 -13.95 -10.98
CA TYR A 448 -45.52 -13.36 -10.35
C TYR A 448 -46.43 -12.72 -11.40
N LEU A 449 -47.75 -12.96 -11.31
CA LEU A 449 -48.72 -12.36 -12.20
C LEU A 449 -48.75 -10.83 -12.02
N VAL A 450 -48.75 -10.09 -13.12
CA VAL A 450 -48.92 -8.64 -13.16
C VAL A 450 -49.86 -8.30 -14.31
N GLY A 451 -50.70 -7.30 -14.14
CA GLY A 451 -51.59 -6.82 -15.19
C GLY A 451 -50.81 -6.22 -16.36
N ILE A 452 -51.10 -6.63 -17.58
CA ILE A 452 -50.40 -6.13 -18.78
C ILE A 452 -50.51 -4.60 -18.96
N ASP A 453 -51.53 -4.00 -18.43
CA ASP A 453 -51.80 -2.53 -18.46
C ASP A 453 -50.89 -1.74 -17.54
N THR A 454 -50.11 -2.41 -16.70
CA THR A 454 -49.10 -1.76 -15.84
C THR A 454 -47.81 -1.40 -16.58
N ILE A 455 -47.59 -1.97 -17.78
CA ILE A 455 -46.43 -1.67 -18.64
C ILE A 455 -46.87 -1.09 -19.98
N THR A 456 -45.94 -0.44 -20.66
CA THR A 456 -46.08 0.10 -22.00
C THR A 456 -45.05 -0.48 -22.96
N ALA A 457 -45.13 -0.19 -24.23
CA ALA A 457 -44.14 -0.63 -25.21
C ALA A 457 -42.72 -0.15 -24.88
N ASP A 458 -42.55 0.93 -24.13
CA ASP A 458 -41.22 1.45 -23.71
C ASP A 458 -40.53 0.57 -22.67
N ASN A 459 -41.28 -0.28 -21.97
CA ASN A 459 -40.73 -1.22 -21.01
C ASN A 459 -40.20 -2.51 -21.69
N LEU A 460 -40.50 -2.71 -22.99
CA LEU A 460 -40.10 -3.89 -23.72
C LEU A 460 -38.64 -3.78 -24.18
N ILE A 461 -37.84 -4.79 -23.89
CA ILE A 461 -36.53 -4.97 -24.48
C ILE A 461 -36.65 -5.61 -25.87
N LYS A 462 -37.55 -6.59 -26.03
CA LYS A 462 -37.76 -7.38 -27.25
C LYS A 462 -39.21 -7.71 -27.43
N GLY A 463 -39.61 -7.97 -28.70
CA GLY A 463 -40.96 -8.37 -29.03
C GLY A 463 -41.97 -7.24 -29.14
N ARG A 464 -43.23 -7.50 -28.85
CA ARG A 464 -44.33 -6.58 -28.92
C ARG A 464 -45.31 -6.74 -27.74
N MET A 465 -46.19 -5.78 -27.57
CA MET A 465 -47.32 -5.91 -26.64
C MET A 465 -48.32 -7.00 -27.12
N PRO A 466 -49.03 -7.66 -26.17
CA PRO A 466 -50.08 -8.62 -26.48
C PRO A 466 -51.24 -8.01 -27.23
N GLU A 467 -51.78 -8.76 -28.18
CA GLU A 467 -52.99 -8.42 -28.98
C GLU A 467 -54.24 -9.16 -28.50
N ASN A 468 -54.10 -10.26 -27.75
CA ASN A 468 -55.21 -11.04 -27.19
C ASN A 468 -54.86 -11.56 -25.79
N GLU A 469 -55.84 -12.16 -25.10
CA GLU A 469 -55.69 -12.60 -23.70
C GLU A 469 -54.78 -13.83 -23.50
N TYR A 470 -54.44 -14.57 -24.54
CA TYR A 470 -53.49 -15.70 -24.52
C TYR A 470 -52.10 -15.33 -24.99
N GLU A 471 -51.83 -14.06 -25.19
CA GLU A 471 -50.48 -13.52 -25.39
C GLU A 471 -49.98 -12.88 -24.11
N ILE A 472 -48.70 -13.12 -23.78
CA ILE A 472 -48.11 -12.64 -22.54
C ILE A 472 -46.74 -12.02 -22.80
N VAL A 473 -46.34 -11.15 -21.88
CA VAL A 473 -44.99 -10.60 -21.79
C VAL A 473 -44.34 -11.17 -20.53
N VAL A 474 -43.08 -11.54 -20.61
CA VAL A 474 -42.32 -11.99 -19.45
C VAL A 474 -41.18 -11.05 -19.14
N ASP A 475 -40.89 -10.86 -17.86
CA ASP A 475 -39.74 -10.06 -17.49
C ASP A 475 -38.43 -10.78 -17.81
N LYS A 476 -37.40 -10.02 -18.09
CA LYS A 476 -36.03 -10.50 -18.32
C LYS A 476 -35.51 -11.43 -17.21
N ARG A 477 -35.88 -11.19 -15.96
CA ARG A 477 -35.52 -12.06 -14.84
C ARG A 477 -36.15 -13.44 -14.92
N VAL A 478 -37.38 -13.51 -15.34
CA VAL A 478 -38.05 -14.78 -15.60
C VAL A 478 -37.33 -15.54 -16.73
N VAL A 479 -36.94 -14.82 -17.79
CA VAL A 479 -36.11 -15.39 -18.88
C VAL A 479 -34.78 -15.89 -18.36
N GLN A 480 -34.09 -15.10 -17.54
CA GLN A 480 -32.79 -15.46 -16.95
C GLN A 480 -32.87 -16.66 -16.01
N SER A 481 -33.97 -16.84 -15.28
CA SER A 481 -34.17 -18.03 -14.43
C SER A 481 -34.20 -19.33 -15.26
N VAL A 482 -34.82 -19.28 -16.43
CA VAL A 482 -34.90 -20.40 -17.36
C VAL A 482 -33.55 -20.65 -18.06
N THR A 483 -32.88 -19.58 -18.52
CA THR A 483 -31.64 -19.68 -19.27
C THR A 483 -30.43 -20.01 -18.39
N SER A 484 -30.46 -19.69 -17.08
CA SER A 484 -29.39 -20.04 -16.13
C SER A 484 -29.31 -21.53 -15.82
N ASP A 485 -30.37 -22.29 -15.97
CA ASP A 485 -30.33 -23.74 -15.91
C ASP A 485 -29.78 -24.34 -17.22
N MET A 486 -28.44 -24.33 -17.33
CA MET A 486 -27.73 -24.77 -18.54
C MET A 486 -28.09 -26.20 -18.97
N GLY A 487 -28.50 -27.08 -18.07
CA GLY A 487 -28.90 -28.46 -18.35
C GLY A 487 -30.23 -28.48 -19.07
N MET A 488 -31.20 -27.75 -18.60
CA MET A 488 -32.54 -27.68 -19.10
C MET A 488 -32.66 -26.78 -20.33
N ALA A 489 -32.15 -25.56 -20.26
CA ALA A 489 -32.16 -24.62 -21.38
C ALA A 489 -31.42 -25.18 -22.60
N GLY A 490 -30.24 -25.79 -22.38
CA GLY A 490 -29.46 -26.41 -23.45
C GLY A 490 -30.18 -27.57 -24.14
N SER A 491 -30.92 -28.43 -23.40
CA SER A 491 -31.72 -29.55 -23.96
C SER A 491 -32.90 -29.04 -24.77
N LEU A 492 -33.42 -27.85 -24.48
CA LEU A 492 -34.52 -27.20 -25.18
C LEU A 492 -34.06 -26.27 -26.32
N GLY A 493 -32.77 -26.18 -26.56
CA GLY A 493 -32.20 -25.29 -27.57
C GLY A 493 -32.32 -23.80 -27.24
N ILE A 494 -32.54 -23.45 -25.95
CA ILE A 494 -32.63 -22.07 -25.48
C ILE A 494 -31.21 -21.62 -25.14
N LYS A 495 -30.64 -20.74 -25.94
CA LYS A 495 -29.28 -20.17 -25.76
C LYS A 495 -29.29 -18.69 -25.40
N THR A 496 -30.29 -17.99 -25.86
CA THR A 496 -30.44 -16.55 -25.70
C THR A 496 -31.86 -16.23 -25.22
N ASP A 497 -32.03 -15.02 -24.67
CA ASP A 497 -33.32 -14.51 -24.25
C ASP A 497 -34.34 -14.52 -25.40
N GLU A 498 -33.88 -14.32 -26.64
CA GLU A 498 -34.72 -14.30 -27.85
C GLU A 498 -35.34 -15.66 -28.18
N ASP A 499 -34.71 -16.76 -27.75
CA ASP A 499 -35.18 -18.12 -28.03
C ASP A 499 -36.49 -18.49 -27.29
N LEU A 500 -36.89 -17.67 -26.31
CA LEU A 500 -38.17 -17.78 -25.60
C LEU A 500 -39.30 -17.04 -26.30
N LEU A 501 -39.03 -16.08 -27.18
CA LEU A 501 -40.07 -15.41 -27.94
C LEU A 501 -40.77 -16.37 -28.90
N GLY A 502 -42.11 -16.29 -28.91
CA GLY A 502 -42.96 -17.17 -29.76
C GLY A 502 -43.22 -18.53 -29.18
N ARG A 503 -42.54 -18.95 -28.08
CA ARG A 503 -42.84 -20.20 -27.39
C ARG A 503 -44.11 -20.14 -26.59
N SER A 504 -44.73 -21.30 -26.40
CA SER A 504 -45.96 -21.41 -25.63
C SER A 504 -45.71 -21.91 -24.23
N LEU A 505 -46.40 -21.32 -23.27
CA LEU A 505 -46.49 -21.74 -21.89
C LEU A 505 -47.83 -22.38 -21.61
N THR A 506 -47.86 -23.51 -20.91
CA THR A 506 -49.09 -24.26 -20.58
C THR A 506 -49.41 -24.20 -19.10
N ILE A 507 -50.67 -24.08 -18.78
CA ILE A 507 -51.25 -24.38 -17.47
C ILE A 507 -52.34 -25.42 -17.71
N LYS A 508 -52.54 -26.35 -16.78
CA LYS A 508 -53.58 -27.37 -16.86
C LYS A 508 -54.91 -26.74 -17.16
N ASN A 509 -55.69 -27.32 -18.04
CA ASN A 509 -57.04 -26.89 -18.42
C ASN A 509 -57.17 -25.51 -19.08
N LEU A 510 -56.08 -24.86 -19.43
CA LEU A 510 -56.12 -23.60 -20.17
C LEU A 510 -55.51 -23.74 -21.56
N LYS A 511 -55.93 -22.90 -22.50
CA LYS A 511 -55.26 -22.76 -23.80
C LYS A 511 -53.84 -22.26 -23.58
N ASP A 512 -52.91 -22.65 -24.46
CA ASP A 512 -51.52 -22.27 -24.38
C ASP A 512 -51.34 -20.73 -24.46
N PHE A 513 -50.53 -20.16 -23.58
CA PHE A 513 -50.14 -18.79 -23.60
C PHE A 513 -48.86 -18.60 -24.41
N LYS A 514 -48.83 -17.66 -25.35
CA LYS A 514 -47.69 -17.37 -26.20
C LYS A 514 -46.86 -16.19 -25.66
N ILE A 515 -45.57 -16.41 -25.51
CA ILE A 515 -44.66 -15.32 -25.15
C ILE A 515 -44.42 -14.42 -26.37
N VAL A 516 -44.89 -13.16 -26.35
CA VAL A 516 -44.79 -12.21 -27.45
C VAL A 516 -43.86 -11.03 -27.18
N GLY A 517 -43.46 -10.84 -25.92
CA GLY A 517 -42.55 -9.78 -25.53
C GLY A 517 -41.73 -10.12 -24.30
N ILE A 518 -40.59 -9.44 -24.15
CA ILE A 518 -39.74 -9.49 -22.96
C ILE A 518 -39.59 -8.05 -22.44
N ALA A 519 -39.94 -7.84 -21.19
CA ALA A 519 -39.82 -6.56 -20.48
C ALA A 519 -38.60 -6.50 -19.54
N ASP A 520 -38.20 -5.32 -19.10
CA ASP A 520 -37.18 -5.11 -18.04
C ASP A 520 -37.80 -4.22 -16.94
N THR A 521 -38.39 -4.83 -15.95
CA THR A 521 -39.01 -4.17 -14.80
C THR A 521 -38.30 -4.51 -13.49
N GLU A 522 -37.18 -5.24 -13.59
CA GLU A 522 -36.37 -5.66 -12.46
C GLU A 522 -37.07 -6.60 -11.47
N ALA A 523 -38.32 -7.06 -11.75
CA ALA A 523 -39.06 -8.05 -10.95
C ALA A 523 -39.29 -9.35 -11.73
N GLU A 524 -39.56 -10.46 -11.03
CA GLU A 524 -39.86 -11.74 -11.68
C GLU A 524 -41.31 -11.78 -12.13
N SER A 525 -41.69 -10.88 -13.06
CA SER A 525 -43.09 -10.62 -13.48
C SER A 525 -43.44 -11.37 -14.75
N ILE A 526 -44.69 -11.88 -14.77
CA ILE A 526 -45.37 -12.41 -15.95
C ILE A 526 -46.59 -11.56 -16.19
N PHE A 527 -46.56 -10.77 -17.26
CA PHE A 527 -47.61 -9.80 -17.60
C PHE A 527 -48.68 -10.45 -18.44
N VAL A 528 -49.92 -10.50 -17.91
CA VAL A 528 -51.08 -11.12 -18.54
C VAL A 528 -52.26 -10.18 -18.49
N ASN A 529 -53.28 -10.47 -19.31
CA ASN A 529 -54.57 -9.74 -19.24
C ASN A 529 -55.24 -10.03 -17.90
N LYS A 530 -55.76 -8.99 -17.22
CA LYS A 530 -56.46 -9.11 -15.93
C LYS A 530 -57.65 -10.05 -15.96
N SER A 531 -58.32 -10.19 -17.12
CA SER A 531 -59.43 -11.11 -17.29
C SER A 531 -59.03 -12.56 -17.01
N MET A 532 -57.75 -12.91 -17.21
CA MET A 532 -57.21 -14.28 -17.04
C MET A 532 -56.74 -14.57 -15.61
N PHE A 533 -56.68 -13.61 -14.73
CA PHE A 533 -56.11 -13.80 -13.36
C PHE A 533 -56.81 -14.94 -12.61
N VAL A 534 -58.15 -14.91 -12.55
CA VAL A 534 -58.92 -15.88 -11.80
C VAL A 534 -58.67 -17.30 -12.39
N ASN A 535 -58.72 -17.42 -13.72
CA ASN A 535 -58.56 -18.67 -14.42
C ASN A 535 -57.15 -19.24 -14.29
N ILE A 536 -56.12 -18.38 -14.37
CA ILE A 536 -54.74 -18.77 -14.18
C ILE A 536 -54.51 -19.26 -12.73
N ILE A 537 -54.94 -18.50 -11.73
CA ILE A 537 -54.77 -18.85 -10.31
C ILE A 537 -55.56 -20.11 -9.94
N ALA A 538 -56.78 -20.29 -10.49
CA ALA A 538 -57.62 -21.45 -10.25
C ALA A 538 -57.03 -22.74 -10.77
N ASN A 539 -56.29 -22.70 -11.87
CA ASN A 539 -55.70 -23.85 -12.56
C ASN A 539 -54.19 -24.00 -12.36
N ALA A 540 -53.52 -22.96 -11.86
CA ALA A 540 -52.11 -23.07 -11.47
C ALA A 540 -52.02 -24.01 -10.28
N THR A 541 -51.16 -25.02 -10.38
CA THR A 541 -50.80 -25.84 -9.22
C THR A 541 -50.16 -24.93 -8.18
N GLY A 542 -50.98 -24.47 -7.21
CA GLY A 542 -50.56 -23.60 -6.16
C GLY A 542 -49.51 -24.27 -5.29
N THR A 543 -48.32 -23.71 -5.31
CA THR A 543 -47.33 -24.10 -4.33
C THR A 543 -46.57 -22.86 -3.87
N ASN A 544 -46.79 -22.53 -2.61
CA ASN A 544 -45.97 -21.56 -1.89
C ASN A 544 -44.58 -22.11 -1.57
N ASN A 545 -44.23 -23.33 -1.98
CA ASN A 545 -42.94 -24.00 -1.72
C ASN A 545 -42.52 -24.94 -2.84
N VAL A 546 -41.30 -24.82 -3.31
CA VAL A 546 -40.63 -25.74 -4.27
C VAL A 546 -40.68 -27.21 -3.79
N ASN A 547 -40.75 -27.42 -2.46
CA ASN A 547 -40.86 -28.77 -1.86
C ASN A 547 -42.26 -29.41 -2.04
N ASP A 548 -43.35 -28.64 -2.19
CA ASP A 548 -44.69 -29.14 -2.39
C ASP A 548 -44.91 -29.65 -3.83
N TRP A 549 -44.05 -29.19 -4.77
CA TRP A 549 -44.07 -29.70 -6.13
C TRP A 549 -43.77 -31.20 -6.22
N PHE A 550 -42.80 -31.70 -5.44
CA PHE A 550 -42.51 -33.15 -5.38
C PHE A 550 -43.69 -33.98 -4.83
N THR A 551 -44.45 -33.38 -3.90
CA THR A 551 -45.66 -34.02 -3.36
C THR A 551 -46.86 -33.95 -4.28
N SER A 552 -46.98 -32.91 -5.14
CA SER A 552 -48.09 -32.78 -6.07
C SER A 552 -47.99 -33.72 -7.30
N ILE A 553 -46.79 -34.12 -7.71
CA ILE A 553 -46.58 -35.12 -8.79
C ILE A 553 -47.02 -36.51 -8.38
N TYR A 554 -47.04 -36.85 -7.08
CA TYR A 554 -47.36 -38.17 -6.53
C TYR A 554 -48.70 -38.21 -5.77
N LYS A 555 -49.46 -37.10 -5.75
CA LYS A 555 -50.85 -37.18 -5.23
C LYS A 555 -51.74 -37.87 -6.24
N GLU A 556 -52.29 -39.02 -5.83
CA GLU A 556 -53.38 -39.68 -6.56
C GLU A 556 -54.54 -38.71 -6.82
N GLU A 557 -55.11 -38.79 -8.01
CA GLU A 557 -56.24 -37.97 -8.39
C GLU A 557 -57.38 -38.13 -7.36
N THR A 558 -57.56 -37.09 -6.58
CA THR A 558 -58.80 -37.02 -5.76
C THR A 558 -59.97 -36.82 -6.70
N THR A 559 -60.96 -37.65 -6.57
CA THR A 559 -62.20 -37.71 -7.36
C THR A 559 -63.16 -36.53 -7.20
N ASP A 560 -62.68 -35.36 -6.68
CA ASP A 560 -63.49 -34.14 -6.58
C ASP A 560 -63.45 -33.44 -7.93
N SER A 561 -64.59 -33.29 -8.56
CA SER A 561 -64.77 -32.57 -9.82
C SER A 561 -64.32 -31.10 -9.60
N GLU A 562 -63.32 -30.65 -10.39
CA GLU A 562 -62.79 -29.29 -10.33
C GLU A 562 -63.90 -28.30 -10.79
N VAL A 563 -64.01 -27.15 -10.09
CA VAL A 563 -64.92 -26.04 -10.48
C VAL A 563 -64.15 -25.15 -11.46
N MET A 564 -64.68 -25.00 -12.69
CA MET A 564 -64.01 -24.32 -13.80
C MET A 564 -64.92 -23.34 -14.51
N ASP A 565 -64.35 -22.32 -15.18
CA ASP A 565 -65.08 -21.37 -16.00
C ASP A 565 -65.55 -22.05 -17.29
N TYR A 566 -66.83 -22.06 -17.52
CA TYR A 566 -67.42 -22.72 -18.74
C TYR A 566 -66.95 -21.99 -20.02
N ASN A 567 -66.59 -20.72 -19.96
CA ASN A 567 -66.12 -19.97 -21.12
C ASN A 567 -64.79 -20.52 -21.70
N LEU A 568 -64.01 -21.19 -20.89
CA LEU A 568 -62.75 -21.80 -21.33
C LEU A 568 -62.96 -23.02 -22.24
N PHE A 569 -64.16 -23.64 -22.15
CA PHE A 569 -64.47 -24.94 -22.82
C PHE A 569 -65.56 -24.85 -23.86
N LEU A 570 -66.01 -23.60 -24.23
CA LEU A 570 -67.09 -23.44 -25.21
C LEU A 570 -66.84 -24.14 -26.54
N ASP A 571 -65.58 -24.25 -26.97
CA ASP A 571 -65.19 -24.94 -28.21
C ASP A 571 -65.13 -26.48 -28.05
N ASP A 572 -64.98 -26.95 -26.80
CA ASP A 572 -64.74 -28.39 -26.48
C ASP A 572 -65.95 -29.12 -25.94
N ILE A 573 -67.03 -28.40 -25.66
CA ILE A 573 -68.28 -28.93 -25.08
C ILE A 573 -69.46 -28.64 -25.98
N THR A 574 -70.41 -29.57 -25.91
CA THR A 574 -71.73 -29.39 -26.56
C THR A 574 -72.83 -29.46 -25.49
N LEU A 575 -73.64 -28.41 -25.38
CA LEU A 575 -74.77 -28.40 -24.46
C LEU A 575 -75.86 -29.39 -24.96
N THR A 576 -76.16 -30.42 -24.17
CA THR A 576 -77.12 -31.44 -24.54
C THR A 576 -78.50 -31.21 -24.02
N LYS A 577 -78.65 -30.47 -22.88
CA LYS A 577 -79.86 -30.07 -22.26
C LYS A 577 -79.73 -28.91 -21.33
N GLY A 578 -80.68 -28.04 -21.20
CA GLY A 578 -80.67 -26.87 -20.30
C GLY A 578 -80.11 -25.60 -20.92
N ARG A 579 -79.46 -24.76 -20.14
CA ARG A 579 -78.81 -23.55 -20.57
C ARG A 579 -77.35 -23.43 -19.94
N LEU A 580 -76.64 -22.51 -20.43
CA LEU A 580 -75.35 -22.13 -19.79
C LEU A 580 -75.60 -21.38 -18.49
N PRO A 581 -74.67 -21.42 -17.55
CA PRO A 581 -74.72 -20.65 -16.27
C PRO A 581 -74.79 -19.13 -16.55
N GLU A 582 -75.90 -18.45 -16.12
CA GLU A 582 -76.01 -16.97 -16.23
C GLU A 582 -75.79 -16.26 -14.88
N ASN A 583 -76.25 -16.94 -13.81
CA ASN A 583 -76.03 -16.42 -12.44
C ASN A 583 -74.99 -17.14 -11.68
N ASP A 584 -74.55 -16.54 -10.58
CA ASP A 584 -73.61 -17.14 -9.67
C ASP A 584 -74.19 -18.44 -9.06
N TYR A 585 -73.31 -19.38 -8.73
CA TYR A 585 -73.61 -20.70 -8.20
C TYR A 585 -74.45 -21.60 -9.17
N GLU A 586 -74.72 -21.23 -10.41
CA GLU A 586 -75.27 -22.08 -11.44
C GLU A 586 -74.15 -22.93 -12.08
N VAL A 587 -74.42 -24.23 -12.37
CA VAL A 587 -73.43 -25.18 -12.89
C VAL A 587 -74.05 -26.00 -14.04
N ILE A 588 -73.24 -26.25 -15.06
CA ILE A 588 -73.48 -27.33 -16.00
C ILE A 588 -72.56 -28.53 -15.70
N VAL A 589 -73.09 -29.71 -15.77
CA VAL A 589 -72.37 -30.98 -15.45
C VAL A 589 -72.32 -31.87 -16.65
N ASN A 590 -71.32 -32.77 -16.72
CA ASN A 590 -71.26 -33.74 -17.80
C ASN A 590 -72.51 -34.59 -17.80
N GLN A 591 -73.05 -34.87 -19.00
CA GLN A 591 -74.31 -35.62 -19.18
C GLN A 591 -74.25 -37.04 -18.55
N ILE A 592 -73.13 -37.63 -18.36
CA ILE A 592 -72.88 -38.88 -17.64
C ILE A 592 -73.52 -38.84 -16.26
N ASN A 593 -73.52 -37.69 -15.60
CA ASN A 593 -74.02 -37.48 -14.24
C ASN A 593 -75.52 -37.12 -14.18
N LYS A 594 -76.28 -37.15 -15.30
CA LYS A 594 -77.68 -36.75 -15.37
C LYS A 594 -78.64 -37.52 -14.42
N ASP A 595 -78.24 -38.73 -14.06
CA ASP A 595 -79.07 -39.61 -13.17
C ASP A 595 -78.85 -39.30 -11.70
N THR A 596 -77.70 -38.85 -11.34
CA THR A 596 -77.34 -38.49 -9.98
C THR A 596 -77.53 -36.97 -9.69
N MET A 597 -77.36 -36.14 -10.70
CA MET A 597 -77.44 -34.68 -10.65
C MET A 597 -78.59 -34.16 -11.48
N LYS A 598 -79.74 -33.86 -10.87
CA LYS A 598 -80.97 -33.49 -11.60
C LYS A 598 -81.03 -31.99 -11.96
N LEU A 599 -81.50 -31.65 -13.13
CA LEU A 599 -81.68 -30.32 -13.60
C LEU A 599 -82.57 -29.47 -12.63
N ASN A 600 -82.16 -28.26 -12.40
CA ASN A 600 -82.72 -27.29 -11.44
C ASN A 600 -82.76 -27.79 -9.99
N LYS A 601 -81.80 -28.65 -9.62
CA LYS A 601 -81.60 -29.12 -8.24
C LYS A 601 -80.20 -28.80 -7.77
N PRO A 602 -80.03 -28.50 -6.46
CA PRO A 602 -78.76 -28.34 -5.91
C PRO A 602 -77.99 -29.66 -5.87
N ILE A 603 -76.62 -29.56 -5.95
CA ILE A 603 -75.73 -30.69 -5.79
C ILE A 603 -74.88 -30.48 -4.52
N LYS A 604 -74.27 -31.54 -3.99
CA LYS A 604 -73.49 -31.50 -2.78
C LYS A 604 -72.18 -30.64 -2.87
N ALA A 605 -71.77 -30.30 -4.11
CA ALA A 605 -70.64 -29.40 -4.33
C ALA A 605 -71.03 -27.98 -3.91
N GLN A 606 -70.20 -27.43 -3.06
CA GLN A 606 -70.36 -26.05 -2.50
C GLN A 606 -69.26 -25.13 -2.88
N VAL A 607 -69.62 -23.92 -3.19
CA VAL A 607 -68.69 -22.76 -3.34
C VAL A 607 -69.14 -21.68 -2.42
N ASN A 608 -68.25 -21.14 -1.57
CA ASN A 608 -68.55 -20.13 -0.59
C ASN A 608 -69.72 -20.48 0.39
N GLY A 609 -69.85 -21.80 0.68
CA GLY A 609 -70.94 -22.30 1.56
C GLY A 609 -72.26 -22.49 0.85
N GLU A 610 -72.42 -22.05 -0.42
CA GLU A 610 -73.63 -22.21 -1.20
C GLU A 610 -73.50 -23.45 -2.11
N GLU A 611 -74.63 -24.19 -2.21
CA GLU A 611 -74.72 -25.39 -3.09
C GLU A 611 -74.86 -24.96 -4.55
N LEU A 612 -74.13 -25.60 -5.45
CA LEU A 612 -74.29 -25.36 -6.88
C LEU A 612 -75.55 -25.95 -7.44
N VAL A 613 -76.29 -25.19 -8.26
CA VAL A 613 -77.55 -25.56 -8.87
C VAL A 613 -77.33 -25.97 -10.33
N VAL A 614 -77.67 -27.16 -10.71
CA VAL A 614 -77.54 -27.68 -12.08
C VAL A 614 -78.52 -27.03 -13.03
N VAL A 615 -78.04 -26.24 -14.00
CA VAL A 615 -78.88 -25.54 -15.03
C VAL A 615 -78.75 -26.15 -16.42
N GLY A 616 -77.82 -27.12 -16.63
CA GLY A 616 -77.61 -27.76 -17.91
C GLY A 616 -76.71 -28.99 -17.84
N TYR A 617 -76.73 -29.75 -18.94
CA TYR A 617 -75.84 -30.88 -19.14
C TYR A 617 -75.02 -30.62 -20.39
N TYR A 618 -73.71 -30.99 -20.32
CA TYR A 618 -72.81 -30.92 -21.46
C TYR A 618 -72.24 -32.29 -21.81
N ASP A 619 -71.88 -32.47 -23.05
CA ASP A 619 -71.08 -33.59 -23.55
C ASP A 619 -69.70 -33.00 -23.98
N SER A 620 -68.65 -33.78 -23.82
CA SER A 620 -67.28 -33.32 -24.12
C SER A 620 -66.55 -34.48 -24.86
N GLN A 621 -65.85 -34.12 -25.93
CA GLN A 621 -65.00 -35.05 -26.66
C GLN A 621 -63.79 -35.52 -25.87
N ALA A 622 -63.38 -34.76 -24.87
CA ALA A 622 -62.19 -34.96 -24.08
C ALA A 622 -62.39 -35.62 -22.71
N ASP A 623 -63.57 -36.27 -22.49
CA ASP A 623 -63.97 -36.92 -21.22
C ASP A 623 -63.86 -35.96 -20.00
N LEU A 624 -64.15 -34.69 -20.20
CA LEU A 624 -64.14 -33.65 -19.18
C LEU A 624 -65.22 -33.87 -18.14
N GLN A 625 -64.88 -34.04 -16.89
CA GLN A 625 -65.80 -34.27 -15.77
C GLN A 625 -65.74 -33.10 -14.74
N ALA A 626 -65.70 -31.89 -15.20
CA ALA A 626 -65.63 -30.70 -14.35
C ALA A 626 -67.01 -30.11 -14.07
N TYR A 627 -67.15 -29.38 -12.96
CA TYR A 627 -68.28 -28.49 -12.69
C TYR A 627 -68.06 -27.16 -13.40
N LEU A 628 -68.72 -26.97 -14.52
CA LEU A 628 -68.53 -25.74 -15.31
C LEU A 628 -69.52 -24.69 -14.86
N VAL A 629 -69.00 -23.59 -14.33
CA VAL A 629 -69.67 -22.44 -13.72
C VAL A 629 -69.31 -21.13 -14.41
N ASN A 630 -69.90 -20.03 -14.02
CA ASN A 630 -69.45 -18.70 -14.47
C ASN A 630 -68.13 -18.26 -13.77
N ASN A 631 -67.40 -17.31 -14.32
CA ASN A 631 -66.16 -16.78 -13.80
C ASN A 631 -66.27 -16.25 -12.36
N ASN A 632 -67.36 -15.62 -11.96
CA ASN A 632 -67.58 -15.14 -10.57
C ASN A 632 -67.59 -16.33 -9.59
N THR A 633 -68.28 -17.41 -9.89
CA THR A 633 -68.30 -18.62 -9.04
C THR A 633 -66.92 -19.26 -8.90
N VAL A 634 -66.13 -19.27 -10.01
CA VAL A 634 -64.71 -19.70 -9.95
C VAL A 634 -63.91 -18.76 -9.01
N LYS A 635 -64.12 -17.44 -9.15
CA LYS A 635 -63.46 -16.45 -8.27
C LYS A 635 -63.77 -16.72 -6.78
N TYR A 636 -65.03 -16.97 -6.46
CA TYR A 636 -65.44 -17.26 -5.07
C TYR A 636 -64.80 -18.54 -4.52
N ASN A 637 -64.69 -19.57 -5.38
CA ASN A 637 -64.04 -20.81 -5.01
C ASN A 637 -62.54 -20.59 -4.76
N VAL A 638 -61.85 -19.74 -5.53
CA VAL A 638 -60.43 -19.40 -5.35
C VAL A 638 -60.23 -18.61 -4.07
N ILE A 639 -61.08 -17.58 -3.78
CA ILE A 639 -60.97 -16.78 -2.54
C ILE A 639 -60.99 -17.68 -1.32
N ASN A 640 -61.96 -18.64 -1.25
CA ASN A 640 -62.14 -19.53 -0.11
C ASN A 640 -61.02 -20.54 0.09
N LYS A 641 -60.23 -20.84 -0.94
CA LYS A 641 -59.13 -21.77 -0.89
C LYS A 641 -57.81 -21.11 -0.54
N GLN A 642 -57.72 -19.79 -0.53
CA GLN A 642 -56.51 -19.01 -0.26
C GLN A 642 -56.56 -18.38 1.13
N ASN A 643 -55.41 -18.32 1.78
CA ASN A 643 -55.22 -17.66 3.08
C ASN A 643 -54.36 -16.38 3.00
N SER A 644 -54.18 -15.85 1.80
CA SER A 644 -53.45 -14.63 1.52
C SER A 644 -54.02 -13.92 0.30
N MET A 645 -53.73 -12.65 0.15
CA MET A 645 -54.04 -11.87 -1.03
C MET A 645 -52.89 -10.89 -1.34
N THR A 646 -52.69 -10.56 -2.59
CA THR A 646 -51.71 -9.65 -3.09
C THR A 646 -52.40 -8.46 -3.80
N ILE A 647 -52.17 -7.27 -3.33
CA ILE A 647 -52.85 -6.03 -3.76
C ILE A 647 -51.89 -5.21 -4.61
N TYR A 648 -52.26 -4.94 -5.85
CA TYR A 648 -51.56 -3.98 -6.67
C TYR A 648 -52.10 -2.55 -6.37
N ALA A 649 -51.27 -1.74 -5.75
CA ALA A 649 -51.67 -0.40 -5.26
C ALA A 649 -50.93 0.71 -6.01
N LYS A 650 -51.71 1.68 -6.54
CA LYS A 650 -51.13 2.91 -7.13
C LYS A 650 -50.59 3.85 -6.06
N ASP A 651 -51.25 3.88 -4.88
CA ASP A 651 -50.79 4.60 -3.69
C ASP A 651 -50.73 3.63 -2.50
N LYS A 652 -49.54 3.03 -2.34
CA LYS A 652 -49.27 2.03 -1.29
C LYS A 652 -49.50 2.57 0.11
N SER A 653 -49.13 3.83 0.33
CA SER A 653 -49.19 4.44 1.67
C SER A 653 -50.67 4.61 2.11
N GLN A 654 -51.53 5.05 1.20
CA GLN A 654 -52.95 5.21 1.48
C GLN A 654 -53.61 3.85 1.75
N VAL A 655 -53.35 2.85 0.90
CA VAL A 655 -53.90 1.51 1.02
C VAL A 655 -53.40 0.83 2.31
N MET A 656 -52.11 0.90 2.60
CA MET A 656 -51.54 0.34 3.83
C MET A 656 -52.20 0.88 5.10
N ASN A 657 -52.31 2.19 5.19
CA ASN A 657 -52.91 2.84 6.36
C ASN A 657 -54.38 2.41 6.53
N LYS A 658 -55.14 2.41 5.44
CA LYS A 658 -56.54 2.01 5.48
C LYS A 658 -56.72 0.55 5.89
N PHE A 659 -55.98 -0.35 5.30
CA PHE A 659 -56.06 -1.80 5.60
C PHE A 659 -55.58 -2.10 7.02
N LYS A 660 -54.61 -1.39 7.52
CA LYS A 660 -54.10 -1.55 8.88
C LYS A 660 -55.01 -0.98 9.94
N ASP A 661 -55.51 0.27 9.71
CA ASP A 661 -56.25 1.03 10.73
C ASP A 661 -57.72 0.70 10.73
N GLU A 662 -58.37 0.58 9.56
CA GLU A 662 -59.80 0.33 9.40
C GLU A 662 -60.12 -1.16 9.40
N TYR A 663 -59.40 -1.95 8.55
CA TYR A 663 -59.68 -3.39 8.40
C TYR A 663 -58.89 -4.25 9.35
N ARG A 664 -57.90 -3.69 10.05
CA ARG A 664 -57.01 -4.37 11.05
C ARG A 664 -56.28 -5.60 10.47
N LEU A 665 -55.95 -5.55 9.17
CA LEU A 665 -55.26 -6.60 8.48
C LEU A 665 -53.75 -6.40 8.60
N ASN A 666 -53.00 -7.51 8.69
CA ASN A 666 -51.52 -7.45 8.64
C ASN A 666 -51.08 -7.34 7.19
N ILE A 667 -50.97 -6.12 6.71
CA ILE A 667 -50.51 -5.80 5.34
C ILE A 667 -49.03 -5.46 5.34
N ILE A 668 -48.28 -6.05 4.45
CA ILE A 668 -46.82 -5.96 4.34
C ILE A 668 -46.49 -5.35 2.97
N ASP A 669 -45.66 -4.32 2.96
CA ASP A 669 -44.96 -3.90 1.76
C ASP A 669 -43.78 -4.86 1.51
N ARG A 670 -43.98 -5.76 0.54
CA ARG A 670 -43.04 -6.82 0.25
C ARG A 670 -41.71 -6.28 -0.25
N TYR A 671 -41.75 -5.23 -1.07
CA TYR A 671 -40.57 -4.57 -1.58
C TYR A 671 -39.71 -4.00 -0.44
N GLU A 672 -40.29 -3.24 0.48
CA GLU A 672 -39.57 -2.67 1.61
C GLU A 672 -39.08 -3.74 2.59
N LYS A 673 -39.84 -4.80 2.79
CA LYS A 673 -39.43 -5.95 3.61
C LYS A 673 -38.22 -6.66 2.99
N ASP A 674 -38.32 -7.09 1.74
CA ASP A 674 -37.23 -7.79 1.04
C ASP A 674 -35.98 -6.91 0.96
N ARG A 675 -36.16 -5.60 0.76
CA ARG A 675 -35.06 -4.62 0.79
C ARG A 675 -34.39 -4.55 2.16
N SER A 676 -35.18 -4.47 3.24
CA SER A 676 -34.64 -4.41 4.59
C SER A 676 -33.89 -5.67 4.99
N ASP A 677 -34.45 -6.83 4.66
CA ASP A 677 -33.85 -8.15 4.93
C ASP A 677 -32.52 -8.31 4.16
N TYR A 678 -32.52 -7.87 2.89
CA TYR A 678 -31.32 -7.87 2.06
C TYR A 678 -30.24 -6.91 2.59
N LEU A 679 -30.62 -5.71 3.02
CA LEU A 679 -29.69 -4.75 3.63
C LEU A 679 -29.09 -5.26 4.93
N GLU A 680 -29.86 -5.97 5.75
CA GLU A 680 -29.36 -6.60 6.97
C GLU A 680 -28.33 -7.69 6.65
N TYR A 681 -28.62 -8.56 5.70
CA TYR A 681 -27.68 -9.55 5.19
C TYR A 681 -26.39 -8.91 4.64
N LYS A 682 -26.53 -7.86 3.82
CA LYS A 682 -25.38 -7.12 3.27
C LYS A 682 -24.54 -6.43 4.35
N LYS A 683 -25.15 -5.90 5.40
CA LYS A 683 -24.45 -5.26 6.52
C LYS A 683 -23.44 -6.21 7.18
N ASP A 684 -23.81 -7.45 7.39
CA ASP A 684 -22.91 -8.44 7.98
C ASP A 684 -21.78 -8.84 7.00
N SER A 685 -22.07 -8.92 5.72
CA SER A 685 -21.06 -9.15 4.68
C SER A 685 -20.04 -8.00 4.62
N VAL A 686 -20.51 -6.74 4.62
CA VAL A 686 -19.63 -5.54 4.66
C VAL A 686 -18.77 -5.54 5.92
N LYS A 687 -19.36 -5.85 7.08
CA LYS A 687 -18.65 -5.91 8.35
C LYS A 687 -17.53 -6.95 8.32
N SER A 688 -17.79 -8.13 7.80
CA SER A 688 -16.80 -9.20 7.65
C SER A 688 -15.68 -8.80 6.68
N ALA A 689 -16.01 -8.16 5.55
CA ALA A 689 -15.04 -7.67 4.58
C ALA A 689 -14.13 -6.58 5.19
N ILE A 690 -14.69 -5.64 5.98
CA ILE A 690 -13.94 -4.59 6.67
C ILE A 690 -12.99 -5.19 7.72
N ILE A 691 -13.45 -6.18 8.50
CA ILE A 691 -12.62 -6.85 9.51
C ILE A 691 -11.43 -7.53 8.82
N LEU A 692 -11.68 -8.33 7.78
CA LEU A 692 -10.63 -9.01 7.02
C LEU A 692 -9.63 -8.03 6.41
N ALA A 693 -10.14 -6.97 5.76
CA ALA A 693 -9.30 -5.91 5.19
C ALA A 693 -8.44 -5.23 6.26
N SER A 694 -8.99 -4.97 7.44
CA SER A 694 -8.28 -4.33 8.55
C SER A 694 -7.14 -5.19 9.09
N ILE A 695 -7.37 -6.50 9.22
CA ILE A 695 -6.34 -7.46 9.66
C ILE A 695 -5.19 -7.50 8.65
N ILE A 696 -5.51 -7.65 7.37
CA ILE A 696 -4.51 -7.71 6.29
C ILE A 696 -3.72 -6.40 6.19
N LEU A 697 -4.41 -5.27 6.30
CA LEU A 697 -3.76 -3.97 6.32
C LEU A 697 -2.81 -3.83 7.52
N ALA A 698 -3.22 -4.28 8.71
CA ALA A 698 -2.38 -4.24 9.90
C ALA A 698 -1.09 -5.07 9.73
N ILE A 699 -1.19 -6.28 9.18
CA ILE A 699 -0.03 -7.14 8.86
C ILE A 699 0.90 -6.42 7.88
N SER A 700 0.35 -5.85 6.80
CA SER A 700 1.10 -5.09 5.80
C SER A 700 1.83 -3.89 6.41
N LEU A 701 1.18 -3.16 7.34
CA LEU A 701 1.81 -2.03 8.05
C LEU A 701 3.02 -2.45 8.86
N VAL A 702 2.93 -3.58 9.55
CA VAL A 702 4.06 -4.15 10.32
C VAL A 702 5.20 -4.55 9.39
N GLU A 703 4.90 -5.24 8.29
CA GLU A 703 5.89 -5.65 7.30
C GLU A 703 6.65 -4.45 6.71
N ILE A 704 5.93 -3.43 6.24
CA ILE A 704 6.51 -2.20 5.69
C ILE A 704 7.41 -1.52 6.73
N TYR A 705 6.91 -1.40 7.96
CA TYR A 705 7.67 -0.77 9.05
C TYR A 705 8.98 -1.52 9.33
N LEU A 706 8.94 -2.85 9.43
CA LEU A 706 10.12 -3.68 9.71
C LEU A 706 11.12 -3.64 8.56
N MET A 707 10.66 -3.77 7.32
CA MET A 707 11.51 -3.68 6.14
C MET A 707 12.21 -2.33 6.03
N MET A 708 11.47 -1.25 6.19
CA MET A 708 12.05 0.10 6.14
C MET A 708 12.98 0.36 7.32
N ARG A 709 12.66 -0.11 8.52
CA ARG A 709 13.55 -0.03 9.69
C ARG A 709 14.87 -0.75 9.43
N ALA A 710 14.85 -1.95 8.89
CA ALA A 710 16.05 -2.71 8.54
C ALA A 710 16.88 -1.99 7.46
N SER A 711 16.25 -1.45 6.42
CA SER A 711 16.91 -0.64 5.38
C SER A 711 17.58 0.62 5.96
N PHE A 712 16.93 1.29 6.93
CA PHE A 712 17.52 2.48 7.56
C PHE A 712 18.65 2.16 8.53
N LEU A 713 18.54 1.08 9.31
CA LEU A 713 19.57 0.67 10.24
C LEU A 713 20.86 0.28 9.50
N SER A 714 20.77 -0.46 8.40
CA SER A 714 21.94 -0.79 7.58
C SER A 714 22.64 0.43 6.98
N ARG A 715 22.00 1.59 6.96
CA ARG A 715 22.52 2.84 6.36
C ARG A 715 22.64 4.00 7.34
N ILE A 716 22.56 3.71 8.63
CA ILE A 716 22.59 4.78 9.66
C ILE A 716 23.92 5.54 9.62
N LYS A 717 25.03 4.87 9.31
CA LYS A 717 26.35 5.47 9.09
C LYS A 717 26.32 6.47 7.93
N GLU A 718 25.77 6.08 6.77
CA GLU A 718 25.62 6.94 5.60
C GLU A 718 24.76 8.19 5.93
N ILE A 719 23.62 7.98 6.62
CA ILE A 719 22.74 9.08 7.07
C ILE A 719 23.50 10.01 8.04
N GLY A 720 24.27 9.44 8.97
CA GLY A 720 25.11 10.19 9.90
C GLY A 720 26.11 11.07 9.17
N VAL A 721 26.85 10.51 8.21
CA VAL A 721 27.79 11.22 7.36
C VAL A 721 27.12 12.33 6.60
N PHE A 722 26.00 12.07 5.88
CA PHE A 722 25.26 13.12 5.18
C PHE A 722 24.86 14.28 6.11
N ARG A 723 24.41 13.96 7.32
CA ARG A 723 24.03 15.00 8.30
C ARG A 723 25.22 15.78 8.84
N ALA A 724 26.35 15.09 9.06
CA ALA A 724 27.57 15.72 9.56
C ALA A 724 28.20 16.69 8.56
N ILE A 725 28.28 16.30 7.28
CA ILE A 725 28.78 17.17 6.22
C ILE A 725 27.83 18.32 5.87
N GLY A 726 26.56 18.28 6.32
CA GLY A 726 25.62 19.41 6.20
C GLY A 726 24.51 19.23 5.16
N VAL A 727 24.21 18.02 4.69
CA VAL A 727 23.06 17.74 3.82
C VAL A 727 21.74 18.07 4.54
N LYS A 728 20.82 18.74 3.85
CA LYS A 728 19.51 19.09 4.41
C LYS A 728 18.73 17.84 4.82
N LYS A 729 17.97 17.94 5.91
CA LYS A 729 17.05 16.86 6.31
C LYS A 729 16.04 16.54 5.20
N SER A 730 15.51 17.57 4.53
CA SER A 730 14.57 17.41 3.43
C SER A 730 15.15 16.61 2.26
N ASP A 731 16.46 16.73 1.99
CA ASP A 731 17.11 15.97 0.94
C ASP A 731 17.20 14.48 1.29
N ILE A 732 17.46 14.19 2.57
CA ILE A 732 17.48 12.80 3.06
C ILE A 732 16.07 12.22 3.00
N TYR A 733 15.02 12.97 3.42
CA TYR A 733 13.62 12.53 3.26
C TYR A 733 13.29 12.24 1.79
N ARG A 734 13.67 13.12 0.86
CA ARG A 734 13.43 12.91 -0.58
C ARG A 734 14.15 11.69 -1.13
N MET A 735 15.38 11.45 -0.70
CA MET A 735 16.14 10.28 -1.12
C MET A 735 15.45 8.96 -0.71
N PHE A 736 14.95 8.89 0.52
CA PHE A 736 14.24 7.72 1.01
C PHE A 736 12.80 7.63 0.49
N LEU A 737 12.13 8.77 0.27
CA LEU A 737 10.84 8.80 -0.42
C LEU A 737 10.94 8.18 -1.83
N GLY A 738 12.00 8.52 -2.58
CA GLY A 738 12.24 7.89 -3.87
C GLY A 738 12.43 6.37 -3.79
N GLU A 739 13.08 5.88 -2.74
CA GLU A 739 13.26 4.45 -2.50
C GLU A 739 11.93 3.77 -2.14
N ILE A 740 11.10 4.38 -1.28
CA ILE A 740 9.76 3.88 -0.92
C ILE A 740 8.86 3.81 -2.16
N ILE A 741 8.82 4.87 -2.96
CA ILE A 741 8.05 4.89 -4.20
C ILE A 741 8.50 3.77 -5.15
N ALA A 742 9.80 3.57 -5.29
CA ALA A 742 10.33 2.52 -6.14
C ALA A 742 9.98 1.11 -5.60
N ILE A 743 10.05 0.88 -4.28
CA ILE A 743 9.59 -0.36 -3.63
C ILE A 743 8.10 -0.59 -3.91
N THR A 744 7.27 0.43 -3.75
CA THR A 744 5.82 0.34 -4.01
C THR A 744 5.54 0.02 -5.48
N VAL A 745 6.26 0.66 -6.42
CA VAL A 745 6.08 0.38 -7.84
C VAL A 745 6.49 -1.05 -8.21
N PHE A 746 7.65 -1.53 -7.76
CA PHE A 746 8.10 -2.89 -8.08
C PHE A 746 7.36 -3.98 -7.31
N GLY A 747 6.97 -3.73 -6.07
CA GLY A 747 6.28 -4.71 -5.22
C GLY A 747 4.77 -4.66 -5.41
N SER A 748 4.14 -3.48 -5.20
CA SER A 748 2.68 -3.39 -5.10
C SER A 748 1.95 -3.24 -6.44
N VAL A 749 2.51 -2.52 -7.43
CA VAL A 749 1.81 -2.32 -8.72
C VAL A 749 1.51 -3.64 -9.45
N PRO A 750 2.45 -4.61 -9.53
CA PRO A 750 2.14 -5.91 -10.14
C PRO A 750 1.01 -6.66 -9.41
N GLY A 751 0.97 -6.57 -8.06
CA GLY A 751 -0.09 -7.17 -7.25
C GLY A 751 -1.46 -6.52 -7.49
N ILE A 752 -1.50 -5.18 -7.60
CA ILE A 752 -2.72 -4.44 -7.98
C ILE A 752 -3.21 -4.90 -9.35
N ALA A 753 -2.33 -4.95 -10.35
CA ALA A 753 -2.68 -5.34 -11.70
C ALA A 753 -3.21 -6.78 -11.76
N LEU A 754 -2.53 -7.72 -11.11
CA LEU A 754 -2.96 -9.11 -11.09
C LEU A 754 -4.32 -9.29 -10.41
N MET A 755 -4.52 -8.70 -9.22
CA MET A 755 -5.79 -8.84 -8.51
C MET A 755 -6.94 -8.16 -9.27
N THR A 756 -6.70 -6.98 -9.85
CA THR A 756 -7.68 -6.32 -10.71
C THR A 756 -8.09 -7.22 -11.89
N TYR A 757 -7.13 -7.88 -12.53
CA TYR A 757 -7.40 -8.81 -13.62
C TYR A 757 -8.20 -10.04 -13.14
N ILE A 758 -7.82 -10.62 -12.00
CA ILE A 758 -8.54 -11.77 -11.41
C ILE A 758 -9.99 -11.37 -11.09
N LEU A 759 -10.20 -10.26 -10.38
CA LEU A 759 -11.55 -9.82 -10.01
C LEU A 759 -12.39 -9.46 -11.24
N ALA A 760 -11.82 -8.76 -12.21
CA ALA A 760 -12.50 -8.45 -13.48
C ALA A 760 -12.85 -9.70 -14.30
N SER A 761 -12.10 -10.81 -14.13
CA SER A 761 -12.42 -12.09 -14.74
C SER A 761 -13.52 -12.82 -13.97
N ILE A 762 -13.50 -12.75 -12.64
CA ILE A 762 -14.54 -13.33 -11.77
C ILE A 762 -15.89 -12.64 -11.99
N THR A 763 -15.91 -11.32 -12.16
CA THR A 763 -17.15 -10.55 -12.39
C THR A 763 -17.84 -10.89 -13.73
N LYS A 764 -17.18 -11.60 -14.64
CA LYS A 764 -17.81 -12.12 -15.88
C LYS A 764 -18.65 -13.39 -15.62
N ILE A 765 -18.46 -14.05 -14.50
CA ILE A 765 -19.23 -15.23 -14.09
C ILE A 765 -20.53 -14.73 -13.47
N GLN A 766 -21.67 -15.12 -13.98
CA GLN A 766 -23.00 -14.61 -13.61
C GLN A 766 -23.28 -14.71 -12.10
N SER A 767 -22.93 -15.84 -11.46
CA SER A 767 -23.10 -16.04 -10.01
C SER A 767 -22.18 -15.19 -9.13
N ALA A 768 -21.05 -14.72 -9.68
CA ALA A 768 -20.04 -13.94 -8.95
C ALA A 768 -19.95 -12.47 -9.40
N SER A 769 -20.71 -12.10 -10.44
CA SER A 769 -20.69 -10.73 -11.02
C SER A 769 -21.02 -9.63 -10.02
N ARG A 770 -21.73 -9.97 -8.94
CA ARG A 770 -22.24 -9.06 -7.92
C ARG A 770 -21.38 -8.96 -6.66
N LEU A 771 -20.34 -9.83 -6.53
CA LEU A 771 -19.49 -9.87 -5.34
C LEU A 771 -18.47 -8.72 -5.31
N PHE A 772 -18.08 -8.22 -6.48
CA PHE A 772 -17.01 -7.23 -6.61
C PHE A 772 -17.37 -6.14 -7.60
N ILE A 773 -17.09 -4.89 -7.27
CA ILE A 773 -17.13 -3.78 -8.23
C ILE A 773 -15.70 -3.41 -8.62
N VAL A 774 -15.34 -3.66 -9.88
CA VAL A 774 -14.04 -3.33 -10.46
C VAL A 774 -14.22 -2.19 -11.45
N ASN A 775 -13.99 -0.96 -10.99
CA ASN A 775 -14.08 0.24 -11.80
C ASN A 775 -12.88 1.17 -11.55
N PHE A 776 -12.79 2.26 -12.31
CA PHE A 776 -11.70 3.23 -12.16
C PHE A 776 -11.61 3.84 -10.74
N GLN A 777 -12.74 4.01 -10.06
CA GLN A 777 -12.79 4.58 -8.72
C GLN A 777 -12.20 3.62 -7.67
N THR A 778 -12.59 2.32 -7.70
CA THR A 778 -12.08 1.30 -6.76
C THR A 778 -10.59 1.04 -6.94
N ILE A 779 -10.12 1.01 -8.19
CA ILE A 779 -8.69 0.86 -8.51
C ILE A 779 -7.91 2.11 -8.08
N GLY A 780 -8.42 3.30 -8.40
CA GLY A 780 -7.79 4.56 -8.02
C GLY A 780 -7.67 4.73 -6.51
N LEU A 781 -8.73 4.38 -5.76
CA LEU A 781 -8.71 4.39 -4.30
C LEU A 781 -7.70 3.38 -3.73
N SER A 782 -7.63 2.19 -4.30
CA SER A 782 -6.66 1.16 -3.92
C SER A 782 -5.23 1.65 -4.09
N VAL A 783 -4.91 2.24 -5.24
CA VAL A 783 -3.59 2.84 -5.52
C VAL A 783 -3.28 3.95 -4.51
N LEU A 784 -4.22 4.85 -4.25
CA LEU A 784 -4.05 5.96 -3.32
C LEU A 784 -3.76 5.47 -1.89
N ILE A 785 -4.52 4.49 -1.41
CA ILE A 785 -4.33 3.91 -0.07
C ILE A 785 -2.97 3.21 0.01
N ILE A 786 -2.61 2.35 -0.94
CA ILE A 786 -1.36 1.60 -0.93
C ILE A 786 -0.15 2.55 -0.96
N PHE A 787 -0.12 3.52 -1.87
CA PHE A 787 0.96 4.50 -1.94
C PHE A 787 1.01 5.39 -0.70
N GLY A 788 -0.15 5.88 -0.24
CA GLY A 788 -0.26 6.72 0.95
C GLY A 788 0.26 6.03 2.21
N VAL A 789 -0.19 4.81 2.44
CA VAL A 789 0.21 3.98 3.58
C VAL A 789 1.70 3.65 3.53
N ASN A 790 2.21 3.19 2.38
CA ASN A 790 3.62 2.86 2.20
C ASN A 790 4.52 4.07 2.47
N ILE A 791 4.16 5.25 2.00
CA ILE A 791 4.91 6.49 2.23
C ILE A 791 4.87 6.89 3.71
N LEU A 792 3.69 6.91 4.33
CA LEU A 792 3.54 7.32 5.73
C LEU A 792 4.32 6.41 6.66
N VAL A 793 4.07 5.10 6.57
CA VAL A 793 4.70 4.10 7.45
C VAL A 793 6.19 3.94 7.15
N GLY A 794 6.57 3.94 5.87
CA GLY A 794 7.96 3.84 5.45
C GLY A 794 8.84 5.00 5.92
N LEU A 795 8.30 6.20 6.07
CA LEU A 795 9.05 7.36 6.58
C LEU A 795 9.14 7.43 8.11
N LEU A 796 8.30 6.70 8.86
CA LEU A 796 8.30 6.77 10.33
C LEU A 796 9.65 6.47 10.99
N PRO A 797 10.40 5.39 10.62
CA PRO A 797 11.70 5.11 11.21
C PRO A 797 12.71 6.24 10.95
N LEU A 798 12.69 6.81 9.74
CA LEU A 798 13.59 7.91 9.36
C LEU A 798 13.31 9.17 10.17
N PHE A 799 12.04 9.47 10.44
CA PHE A 799 11.66 10.61 11.27
C PHE A 799 12.26 10.52 12.69
N LYS A 800 12.23 9.34 13.31
CA LYS A 800 12.85 9.10 14.62
C LYS A 800 14.36 9.30 14.59
N ILE A 801 15.06 8.88 13.51
CA ILE A 801 16.52 9.02 13.35
C ILE A 801 16.89 10.48 13.11
N LEU A 802 16.24 11.18 12.17
CA LEU A 802 16.58 12.54 11.80
C LEU A 802 16.22 13.61 12.87
N ARG A 803 15.44 13.26 13.88
CA ARG A 803 15.25 14.11 15.07
C ARG A 803 16.51 14.23 15.92
N LYS A 804 17.41 13.21 15.87
CA LYS A 804 18.67 13.22 16.61
C LYS A 804 19.67 14.17 15.99
N ARG A 805 20.65 14.61 16.79
CA ARG A 805 21.77 15.45 16.30
C ARG A 805 22.77 14.61 15.52
N PRO A 806 23.50 15.21 14.54
CA PRO A 806 24.48 14.49 13.73
C PRO A 806 25.51 13.72 14.56
N ALA A 807 26.10 14.34 15.58
CA ALA A 807 27.06 13.67 16.47
C ALA A 807 26.47 12.42 17.16
N ARG A 808 25.20 12.45 17.58
CA ARG A 808 24.55 11.28 18.19
C ARG A 808 24.17 10.17 17.19
N ILE A 809 24.03 10.51 15.93
CA ILE A 809 23.78 9.51 14.87
C ILE A 809 25.08 8.81 14.56
N LEU A 810 26.19 9.54 14.51
CA LEU A 810 27.54 8.98 14.26
C LEU A 810 28.03 8.10 15.41
N ALA A 811 27.87 8.55 16.68
CA ALA A 811 28.32 7.81 17.85
C ALA A 811 27.56 6.50 18.13
N ARG A 812 26.42 6.24 17.51
CA ARG A 812 25.70 4.96 17.65
C ARG A 812 26.34 3.78 16.93
N HIS A 813 27.33 4.06 16.11
CA HIS A 813 28.00 3.03 15.31
C HIS A 813 29.25 2.45 15.99
N ASP A 814 29.68 3.10 17.06
CA ASP A 814 30.89 2.65 17.78
C ASP A 814 30.54 1.64 18.90
N VAL A 815 29.27 1.22 18.99
CA VAL A 815 28.74 0.33 20.05
C VAL A 815 28.11 -0.96 19.49
N GLU A 816 27.97 -1.09 18.15
CA GLU A 816 27.57 -2.30 17.44
C GLU A 816 28.75 -2.78 16.57
#